data_58746bb71ef60966e9111abe81c5ad4c
#
_entry.id   58746bb71ef60966e9111abe81c5ad4c
#
_cell.length_a   1.000
_cell.length_b   1.000
_cell.length_c   1.000
_cell.angle_alpha   90.00
_cell.angle_beta   90.00
_cell.angle_gamma   90.00
#
_symmetry.space_group_name_H-M   'P 1'
#
loop_
_entity.id
_entity.type
_entity.pdbx_description
1 polymer ?
#
loop_
_entity_poly.entity_id
_entity_poly.type
_entity_poly.pdbx_seq_one_letter_code
_entity_poly.pdbx_strand_id
1 'polypeptide(L)'
;MKEHQHRGLTSAQVEESRRLHGDNLITPRKGDSAWKLFAEKFRDPIIQVLLVAALLSLAMAFIDGEFLETIGIICAIVLATCVGFFFELDAMRRFKRLNLVNDDIPVKVVRDGEMTEVPRRDVVVGDLVYVENGETVPADGKLVKAVSLKINESTLTGEPEVDKTTDERSFDAEATYPSDALSRGTTVVDGDGEMIGEAVGDRTEAGRVTEQSSIASEEPTPLYKQLTRLSRMIGKIGIAVSIAIFVAMLAKAYLGGELSTGDWVQTSKELLRIFMVSVALIVMAVPEGLPMSITLSLALSMRRMLKTNNLVRKMHACETMGAVTVICTDKTGTLTQNRMRVEEIIHYASIDERLLAEIIAVNSTAFLDADANVIGNPTEGALLIRLREEGFDYAALREEAPIVDRMTFTTERKYMATIIQSKTTGKRLICVKGAPEIVRAMCMPDGKDAQVNEQLLLFQGRAMRTLAVAYAETTAERCEDALRDPQMLFVAVAAIADPVREDVPAAVARCMKAGIDIKIVTGDTPATAREIARRIGLWHDETDSSRNEMTGVEFAAMSDEELLERVQALKIMSRARPLDKQRLVRLLQRKGEIVAVTGDGTNDAPALNFANVGLSMGSGTSVAKDASDITLLDDSFTSIASAVMWGRSLYRNIQRFVLFQLTINFAAIIVVFVGSIFGTEMPLTVVQILWVNIIMDTFAALAMASLPPNPAVMNEPPRPKDEFIITPAMARTIFTCGTIFVGVLLGMLFYWRATTGELSLEQLTVFFSVFVFLQFWNMFNAKGFEACHSVLHDLRGSRTFFLVLLLIAVGQVLIVEFGGPVFRTTPLTWVQWLEVIGYTSLIAIMGDVVRSIRRRISPRPGCR
;
A
#
# COMPACT_ATOMS: atom_id res chain seq x y z
N MET A 1 4.30 -40.38 -27.78
CA MET A 1 3.75 -39.62 -26.66
C MET A 1 4.76 -39.42 -25.49
N LYS A 2 5.61 -40.41 -25.19
CA LYS A 2 6.59 -40.24 -24.07
C LYS A 2 7.76 -39.27 -24.35
N GLU A 3 8.16 -39.01 -25.58
CA GLU A 3 9.27 -38.10 -25.93
C GLU A 3 8.85 -36.61 -25.92
N HIS A 4 7.55 -36.28 -26.03
CA HIS A 4 7.07 -34.90 -25.94
C HIS A 4 6.90 -34.43 -24.49
N GLN A 5 6.83 -35.29 -23.50
CA GLN A 5 6.62 -34.95 -22.10
C GLN A 5 7.81 -34.19 -21.46
N HIS A 6 9.02 -34.34 -21.96
CA HIS A 6 10.21 -33.64 -21.43
C HIS A 6 10.58 -32.31 -22.12
N ARG A 7 9.97 -32.00 -23.26
CA ARG A 7 10.29 -30.79 -24.06
C ARG A 7 9.35 -29.63 -23.83
N GLY A 8 8.24 -29.83 -23.10
CA GLY A 8 7.21 -28.82 -22.94
C GLY A 8 6.51 -28.46 -24.27
N LEU A 9 5.65 -27.44 -24.23
CA LEU A 9 4.92 -26.94 -25.40
C LEU A 9 5.82 -26.06 -26.25
N THR A 10 5.62 -26.11 -27.57
CA THR A 10 6.18 -25.13 -28.49
C THR A 10 5.38 -23.84 -28.49
N SER A 11 6.00 -22.73 -28.88
CA SER A 11 5.33 -21.41 -28.92
C SER A 11 4.02 -21.42 -29.72
N ALA A 12 3.95 -22.20 -30.82
CA ALA A 12 2.73 -22.36 -31.61
C ALA A 12 1.63 -23.13 -30.86
N GLN A 13 2.01 -24.17 -30.11
CA GLN A 13 1.07 -24.93 -29.25
C GLN A 13 0.55 -24.12 -28.08
N VAL A 14 1.38 -23.25 -27.51
CA VAL A 14 0.97 -22.30 -26.43
C VAL A 14 -0.13 -21.37 -26.94
N GLU A 15 0.03 -20.82 -28.16
CA GLU A 15 -0.98 -19.92 -28.73
C GLU A 15 -2.28 -20.64 -29.10
N GLU A 16 -2.18 -21.87 -29.57
CA GLU A 16 -3.35 -22.73 -29.85
C GLU A 16 -4.08 -23.10 -28.55
N SER A 17 -3.35 -23.50 -27.48
CA SER A 17 -3.93 -23.83 -26.20
C SER A 17 -4.60 -22.60 -25.56
N ARG A 18 -3.96 -21.42 -25.67
CA ARG A 18 -4.56 -20.15 -25.21
C ARG A 18 -5.87 -19.84 -25.92
N ARG A 19 -5.93 -20.08 -27.24
CA ARG A 19 -7.18 -19.87 -28.01
C ARG A 19 -8.30 -20.83 -27.62
N LEU A 20 -7.96 -22.07 -27.26
CA LEU A 20 -8.94 -23.12 -26.92
C LEU A 20 -9.41 -23.03 -25.46
N HIS A 21 -8.51 -22.73 -24.54
CA HIS A 21 -8.75 -22.81 -23.09
C HIS A 21 -8.80 -21.45 -22.39
N GLY A 22 -8.35 -20.37 -23.06
CA GLY A 22 -8.26 -19.00 -22.49
C GLY A 22 -6.99 -18.78 -21.71
N ASP A 23 -6.90 -17.59 -21.10
CA ASP A 23 -5.81 -17.18 -20.21
C ASP A 23 -6.02 -17.74 -18.80
N ASN A 24 -4.93 -17.89 -18.05
CA ASN A 24 -4.99 -18.33 -16.65
C ASN A 24 -5.41 -17.19 -15.69
N LEU A 25 -6.53 -16.54 -16.01
CA LEU A 25 -7.13 -15.50 -15.20
C LEU A 25 -8.42 -16.02 -14.56
N ILE A 26 -8.54 -15.88 -13.25
CA ILE A 26 -9.85 -16.02 -12.60
C ILE A 26 -10.59 -14.71 -12.89
N THR A 27 -11.67 -14.80 -13.64
CA THR A 27 -12.46 -13.63 -14.00
C THR A 27 -13.16 -13.13 -12.75
N PRO A 28 -12.80 -11.94 -12.23
CA PRO A 28 -13.63 -11.36 -11.19
C PRO A 28 -15.03 -11.23 -11.77
N ARG A 29 -16.06 -11.60 -11.00
CA ARG A 29 -17.47 -11.48 -11.46
C ARG A 29 -17.63 -10.20 -12.25
N LYS A 30 -18.36 -10.28 -13.39
CA LYS A 30 -18.74 -9.11 -14.16
C LYS A 30 -19.27 -8.08 -13.17
N GLY A 31 -18.45 -7.09 -12.86
CA GLY A 31 -18.86 -5.97 -12.04
C GLY A 31 -20.18 -5.46 -12.61
N ASP A 32 -21.01 -4.89 -11.78
CA ASP A 32 -22.33 -4.42 -12.19
C ASP A 32 -22.25 -3.69 -13.53
N SER A 33 -23.16 -4.02 -14.42
CA SER A 33 -23.24 -3.38 -15.74
C SER A 33 -23.21 -1.85 -15.55
N ALA A 34 -22.52 -1.12 -16.42
CA ALA A 34 -22.48 0.34 -16.38
C ALA A 34 -23.90 0.94 -16.32
N TRP A 35 -24.88 0.29 -16.96
CA TRP A 35 -26.29 0.66 -16.86
C TRP A 35 -26.89 0.42 -15.48
N LYS A 36 -26.50 -0.62 -14.77
CA LYS A 36 -26.98 -0.88 -13.41
C LYS A 36 -26.40 0.15 -12.43
N LEU A 37 -25.09 0.44 -12.54
CA LEU A 37 -24.45 1.51 -11.76
C LEU A 37 -25.07 2.89 -12.03
N PHE A 38 -25.40 3.19 -13.29
CA PHE A 38 -26.11 4.40 -13.63
C PHE A 38 -27.52 4.45 -13.03
N ALA A 39 -28.27 3.34 -13.14
CA ALA A 39 -29.63 3.23 -12.57
C ALA A 39 -29.62 3.28 -11.02
N GLU A 40 -28.57 2.78 -10.38
CA GLU A 40 -28.41 2.87 -8.93
C GLU A 40 -28.26 4.31 -8.44
N LYS A 41 -27.74 5.23 -9.26
CA LYS A 41 -27.69 6.67 -8.92
C LYS A 41 -29.07 7.26 -8.68
N PHE A 42 -30.09 6.78 -9.38
CA PHE A 42 -31.48 7.24 -9.18
C PHE A 42 -32.12 6.68 -7.88
N ARG A 43 -31.44 5.79 -7.16
CA ARG A 43 -31.84 5.37 -5.82
C ARG A 43 -31.31 6.28 -4.72
N ASP A 44 -30.46 7.23 -5.07
CA ASP A 44 -29.95 8.23 -4.12
C ASP A 44 -31.14 9.07 -3.62
N PRO A 45 -31.34 9.21 -2.28
CA PRO A 45 -32.45 9.95 -1.71
C PRO A 45 -32.56 11.39 -2.19
N ILE A 46 -31.43 12.03 -2.50
CA ILE A 46 -31.40 13.42 -2.98
C ILE A 46 -31.90 13.51 -4.40
N ILE A 47 -31.43 12.60 -5.27
CA ILE A 47 -31.91 12.54 -6.65
C ILE A 47 -33.40 12.22 -6.65
N GLN A 48 -33.91 11.40 -5.74
CA GLN A 48 -35.34 11.13 -5.59
C GLN A 48 -36.11 12.38 -5.20
N VAL A 49 -35.63 13.18 -4.24
CA VAL A 49 -36.23 14.43 -3.82
C VAL A 49 -36.23 15.45 -4.98
N LEU A 50 -35.15 15.56 -5.73
CA LEU A 50 -35.03 16.40 -6.91
C LEU A 50 -35.99 15.95 -8.03
N LEU A 51 -36.18 14.66 -8.24
CA LEU A 51 -37.14 14.13 -9.21
C LEU A 51 -38.58 14.46 -8.81
N VAL A 52 -38.92 14.39 -7.52
CA VAL A 52 -40.22 14.82 -7.00
C VAL A 52 -40.38 16.33 -7.22
N ALA A 53 -39.38 17.13 -6.93
CA ALA A 53 -39.40 18.57 -7.18
C ALA A 53 -39.57 18.91 -8.68
N ALA A 54 -38.84 18.19 -9.56
CA ALA A 54 -38.98 18.34 -11.00
C ALA A 54 -40.40 17.99 -11.50
N LEU A 55 -40.99 16.93 -10.94
CA LEU A 55 -42.37 16.53 -11.28
C LEU A 55 -43.39 17.58 -10.84
N LEU A 56 -43.25 18.12 -9.63
CA LEU A 56 -44.13 19.17 -9.12
C LEU A 56 -43.95 20.49 -9.92
N SER A 57 -42.69 20.87 -10.21
CA SER A 57 -42.41 22.02 -11.07
C SER A 57 -42.95 21.83 -12.48
N LEU A 58 -42.89 20.63 -13.06
CA LEU A 58 -43.46 20.29 -14.34
C LEU A 58 -45.01 20.45 -14.33
N ALA A 59 -45.65 19.94 -13.29
CA ALA A 59 -47.10 20.08 -13.12
C ALA A 59 -47.55 21.55 -13.07
N MET A 60 -46.81 22.41 -12.37
CA MET A 60 -47.07 23.85 -12.33
C MET A 60 -46.76 24.53 -13.67
N ALA A 61 -45.70 24.12 -14.35
CA ALA A 61 -45.33 24.66 -15.68
C ALA A 61 -46.46 24.45 -16.72
N PHE A 62 -47.24 23.38 -16.62
CA PHE A 62 -48.44 23.17 -17.46
C PHE A 62 -49.58 24.11 -17.10
N ILE A 63 -49.61 24.62 -15.88
CA ILE A 63 -50.65 25.58 -15.45
C ILE A 63 -50.25 27.02 -15.81
N ASP A 64 -48.99 27.37 -15.64
CA ASP A 64 -48.45 28.71 -15.79
C ASP A 64 -47.87 28.99 -17.19
N GLY A 65 -47.59 27.94 -17.97
CA GLY A 65 -46.89 28.06 -19.26
C GLY A 65 -45.37 28.30 -19.17
N GLU A 66 -44.78 28.31 -17.96
CA GLU A 66 -43.36 28.60 -17.73
C GLU A 66 -42.54 27.30 -17.48
N PHE A 67 -41.95 26.75 -18.56
CA PHE A 67 -41.19 25.49 -18.49
C PHE A 67 -39.69 25.65 -18.13
N LEU A 68 -39.21 26.89 -18.07
CA LEU A 68 -37.77 27.17 -18.00
C LEU A 68 -37.14 26.66 -16.70
N GLU A 69 -37.79 26.85 -15.57
CA GLU A 69 -37.31 26.37 -14.26
C GLU A 69 -37.27 24.85 -14.21
N THR A 70 -38.30 24.19 -14.70
CA THR A 70 -38.38 22.74 -14.78
C THR A 70 -37.27 22.14 -15.66
N ILE A 71 -37.02 22.74 -16.83
CA ILE A 71 -35.92 22.34 -17.72
C ILE A 71 -34.60 22.49 -16.99
N GLY A 72 -34.39 23.59 -16.27
CA GLY A 72 -33.20 23.83 -15.46
C GLY A 72 -32.96 22.73 -14.42
N ILE A 73 -33.99 22.33 -13.68
CA ILE A 73 -33.91 21.24 -12.65
C ILE A 73 -33.58 19.90 -13.32
N ILE A 74 -34.24 19.56 -14.42
CA ILE A 74 -34.00 18.32 -15.17
C ILE A 74 -32.56 18.29 -15.71
N CYS A 75 -32.09 19.36 -16.35
CA CYS A 75 -30.73 19.47 -16.84
C CYS A 75 -29.72 19.32 -15.71
N ALA A 76 -29.97 19.89 -14.55
CA ALA A 76 -29.10 19.82 -13.40
C ALA A 76 -29.03 18.39 -12.81
N ILE A 77 -30.20 17.69 -12.72
CA ILE A 77 -30.23 16.28 -12.30
C ILE A 77 -29.38 15.41 -13.26
N VAL A 78 -29.61 15.57 -14.58
CA VAL A 78 -28.89 14.82 -15.60
C VAL A 78 -27.39 15.11 -15.51
N LEU A 79 -26.99 16.36 -15.38
CA LEU A 79 -25.60 16.77 -15.29
C LEU A 79 -24.93 16.19 -14.04
N ALA A 80 -25.52 16.33 -12.85
CA ALA A 80 -25.01 15.82 -11.61
C ALA A 80 -24.86 14.29 -11.65
N THR A 81 -25.91 13.60 -12.13
CA THR A 81 -25.90 12.13 -12.25
C THR A 81 -24.85 11.65 -13.24
N CYS A 82 -24.74 12.27 -14.42
CA CYS A 82 -23.74 11.91 -15.43
C CYS A 82 -22.31 12.16 -14.94
N VAL A 83 -22.04 13.32 -14.36
CA VAL A 83 -20.71 13.67 -13.85
C VAL A 83 -20.29 12.68 -12.76
N GLY A 84 -21.12 12.45 -11.75
CA GLY A 84 -20.87 11.49 -10.70
C GLY A 84 -20.63 10.07 -11.23
N PHE A 85 -21.45 9.61 -12.17
CA PHE A 85 -21.29 8.31 -12.80
C PHE A 85 -19.98 8.18 -13.59
N PHE A 86 -19.61 9.16 -14.40
CA PHE A 86 -18.37 9.11 -15.18
C PHE A 86 -17.12 9.05 -14.30
N PHE A 87 -17.08 9.83 -13.20
CA PHE A 87 -15.95 9.80 -12.28
C PHE A 87 -15.84 8.49 -11.53
N GLU A 88 -16.96 7.92 -11.09
CA GLU A 88 -16.96 6.60 -10.42
C GLU A 88 -16.53 5.50 -11.38
N LEU A 89 -17.05 5.50 -12.61
CA LEU A 89 -16.67 4.55 -13.65
C LEU A 89 -15.17 4.64 -13.99
N ASP A 90 -14.62 5.86 -14.09
CA ASP A 90 -13.19 6.07 -14.37
C ASP A 90 -12.33 5.59 -13.20
N ALA A 91 -12.73 5.88 -11.94
CA ALA A 91 -12.05 5.40 -10.76
C ALA A 91 -12.04 3.86 -10.69
N MET A 92 -13.19 3.21 -10.93
CA MET A 92 -13.30 1.74 -10.97
C MET A 92 -12.47 1.12 -12.10
N ARG A 93 -12.46 1.73 -13.30
CA ARG A 93 -11.64 1.26 -14.42
C ARG A 93 -10.14 1.37 -14.13
N ARG A 94 -9.71 2.45 -13.49
CA ARG A 94 -8.31 2.64 -13.08
C ARG A 94 -7.91 1.61 -12.03
N PHE A 95 -8.74 1.37 -11.05
CA PHE A 95 -8.51 0.34 -10.03
C PHE A 95 -8.39 -1.06 -10.66
N LYS A 96 -9.32 -1.42 -11.55
CA LYS A 96 -9.27 -2.72 -12.24
C LYS A 96 -7.98 -2.91 -13.06
N ARG A 97 -7.50 -1.86 -13.73
CA ARG A 97 -6.21 -1.91 -14.48
C ARG A 97 -5.00 -2.10 -13.56
N LEU A 98 -5.00 -1.51 -12.37
CA LEU A 98 -3.93 -1.67 -11.39
C LEU A 98 -3.89 -3.08 -10.82
N ASN A 99 -5.06 -3.69 -10.59
CA ASN A 99 -5.15 -5.06 -10.10
C ASN A 99 -4.71 -6.12 -11.12
N LEU A 100 -4.84 -5.84 -12.41
CA LEU A 100 -4.33 -6.75 -13.45
C LEU A 100 -2.79 -6.89 -13.45
N VAL A 101 -2.08 -5.88 -12.94
CA VAL A 101 -0.61 -5.94 -12.77
C VAL A 101 -0.22 -6.88 -11.61
N ASN A 102 -1.14 -7.18 -10.69
CA ASN A 102 -0.88 -8.06 -9.55
C ASN A 102 -0.80 -9.56 -9.91
N ASP A 103 -1.23 -9.97 -11.10
CA ASP A 103 -1.18 -11.35 -11.57
C ASP A 103 0.13 -11.68 -12.33
N ASP A 104 1.10 -10.77 -12.37
CA ASP A 104 2.40 -10.95 -13.02
C ASP A 104 3.43 -11.70 -12.13
N ILE A 105 2.96 -12.64 -11.28
CA ILE A 105 3.85 -13.52 -10.52
C ILE A 105 4.55 -14.45 -11.51
N PRO A 106 5.90 -14.48 -11.53
CA PRO A 106 6.63 -15.36 -12.43
C PRO A 106 6.42 -16.83 -12.03
N VAL A 107 6.24 -17.69 -13.03
CA VAL A 107 6.08 -19.13 -12.90
C VAL A 107 7.08 -19.80 -13.82
N LYS A 108 7.78 -20.82 -13.32
CA LYS A 108 8.75 -21.61 -14.08
C LYS A 108 8.02 -22.64 -14.93
N VAL A 109 8.19 -22.53 -16.23
CA VAL A 109 7.63 -23.48 -17.21
C VAL A 109 8.70 -24.00 -18.15
N VAL A 110 8.53 -25.21 -18.65
CA VAL A 110 9.39 -25.74 -19.73
C VAL A 110 8.66 -25.56 -21.05
N ARG A 111 9.24 -24.74 -21.95
CA ARG A 111 8.72 -24.52 -23.32
C ARG A 111 9.88 -24.61 -24.30
N ASP A 112 9.61 -25.20 -25.47
CA ASP A 112 10.63 -25.41 -26.51
C ASP A 112 11.89 -26.18 -26.03
N GLY A 113 11.78 -26.90 -24.90
CA GLY A 113 12.88 -27.65 -24.28
C GLY A 113 13.74 -26.87 -23.31
N GLU A 114 13.41 -25.60 -23.06
CA GLU A 114 14.13 -24.72 -22.13
C GLU A 114 13.21 -24.32 -20.98
N MET A 115 13.78 -24.20 -19.76
CA MET A 115 13.08 -23.65 -18.61
C MET A 115 13.03 -22.14 -18.72
N THR A 116 11.83 -21.56 -18.74
CA THR A 116 11.59 -20.12 -18.85
C THR A 116 10.60 -19.67 -17.77
N GLU A 117 10.75 -18.42 -17.34
CA GLU A 117 9.78 -17.79 -16.44
C GLU A 117 8.73 -17.05 -17.26
N VAL A 118 7.46 -17.35 -16.97
CA VAL A 118 6.31 -16.66 -17.58
C VAL A 118 5.39 -16.09 -16.48
N PRO A 119 4.69 -14.98 -16.73
CA PRO A 119 3.66 -14.51 -15.81
C PRO A 119 2.61 -15.61 -15.56
N ARG A 120 2.13 -15.74 -14.31
CA ARG A 120 1.11 -16.73 -13.95
C ARG A 120 -0.10 -16.71 -14.89
N ARG A 121 -0.53 -15.54 -15.34
CA ARG A 121 -1.64 -15.38 -16.29
C ARG A 121 -1.37 -16.01 -17.66
N ASP A 122 -0.11 -16.18 -18.03
CA ASP A 122 0.31 -16.69 -19.35
C ASP A 122 0.53 -18.21 -19.35
N VAL A 123 0.32 -18.89 -18.22
CA VAL A 123 0.32 -20.34 -18.12
C VAL A 123 -0.91 -20.89 -18.87
N VAL A 124 -0.71 -21.90 -19.69
CA VAL A 124 -1.79 -22.52 -20.51
C VAL A 124 -1.95 -23.99 -20.20
N VAL A 125 -3.08 -24.56 -20.61
CA VAL A 125 -3.32 -26.01 -20.52
C VAL A 125 -2.28 -26.76 -21.36
N GLY A 126 -1.62 -27.75 -20.74
CA GLY A 126 -0.55 -28.54 -21.35
C GLY A 126 0.85 -28.01 -21.06
N ASP A 127 1.01 -26.84 -20.40
CA ASP A 127 2.33 -26.41 -19.94
C ASP A 127 2.91 -27.39 -18.93
N LEU A 128 4.20 -27.66 -19.05
CA LEU A 128 4.98 -28.37 -18.04
C LEU A 128 5.51 -27.33 -17.04
N VAL A 129 4.90 -27.29 -15.86
CA VAL A 129 5.19 -26.34 -14.79
C VAL A 129 6.08 -26.99 -13.76
N TYR A 130 7.14 -26.31 -13.38
CA TYR A 130 8.00 -26.69 -12.25
C TYR A 130 7.56 -25.93 -10.99
N VAL A 131 7.37 -26.64 -9.90
CA VAL A 131 6.97 -26.07 -8.60
C VAL A 131 7.96 -26.52 -7.52
N GLU A 132 8.37 -25.59 -6.69
CA GLU A 132 9.31 -25.82 -5.59
C GLU A 132 8.84 -25.19 -4.28
N ASN A 133 9.54 -25.51 -3.21
CA ASN A 133 9.19 -25.04 -1.88
C ASN A 133 9.00 -23.51 -1.85
N GLY A 134 7.86 -23.06 -1.29
CA GLY A 134 7.47 -21.66 -1.19
C GLY A 134 6.71 -21.11 -2.39
N GLU A 135 6.48 -21.88 -3.42
CA GLU A 135 5.70 -21.47 -4.58
C GLU A 135 4.24 -21.87 -4.46
N THR A 136 3.39 -21.04 -5.07
CA THR A 136 1.95 -21.32 -5.19
C THR A 136 1.70 -22.03 -6.52
N VAL A 137 0.95 -23.12 -6.48
CA VAL A 137 0.54 -23.85 -7.69
C VAL A 137 -0.29 -22.93 -8.60
N PRO A 138 0.15 -22.69 -9.85
CA PRO A 138 -0.45 -21.66 -10.70
C PRO A 138 -1.74 -22.07 -11.40
N ALA A 139 -1.94 -23.37 -11.60
CA ALA A 139 -3.07 -23.96 -12.34
C ALA A 139 -3.40 -25.33 -11.77
N ASP A 140 -4.57 -25.89 -12.07
CA ASP A 140 -4.83 -27.29 -11.73
C ASP A 140 -4.10 -28.19 -12.74
N GLY A 141 -3.47 -29.24 -12.23
CA GLY A 141 -2.73 -30.14 -13.09
C GLY A 141 -2.36 -31.46 -12.44
N LYS A 142 -1.75 -32.31 -13.25
CA LYS A 142 -1.30 -33.63 -12.85
C LYS A 142 0.21 -33.70 -12.71
N LEU A 143 0.69 -34.29 -11.61
CA LEU A 143 2.10 -34.51 -11.37
C LEU A 143 2.69 -35.51 -12.38
N VAL A 144 3.82 -35.19 -12.95
CA VAL A 144 4.66 -36.05 -13.80
C VAL A 144 5.86 -36.57 -12.99
N LYS A 145 6.35 -35.72 -12.08
CA LYS A 145 7.46 -36.04 -11.20
C LYS A 145 7.27 -35.35 -9.86
N ALA A 146 7.61 -36.01 -8.77
CA ALA A 146 7.60 -35.49 -7.42
C ALA A 146 8.79 -36.01 -6.65
N VAL A 147 9.44 -35.13 -5.88
CA VAL A 147 10.55 -35.46 -4.99
C VAL A 147 10.21 -34.94 -3.62
N SER A 148 9.80 -35.82 -2.71
CA SER A 148 9.39 -35.49 -1.34
C SER A 148 8.41 -34.33 -1.26
N LEU A 149 7.47 -34.27 -2.22
CA LEU A 149 6.58 -33.13 -2.41
C LEU A 149 5.46 -33.12 -1.35
N LYS A 150 5.39 -32.04 -0.58
CA LYS A 150 4.32 -31.74 0.37
C LYS A 150 3.60 -30.47 0.00
N ILE A 151 2.29 -30.51 0.00
CA ILE A 151 1.43 -29.39 -0.39
C ILE A 151 0.52 -28.98 0.75
N ASN A 152 0.40 -27.68 0.98
CA ASN A 152 -0.63 -27.12 1.84
C ASN A 152 -1.92 -26.92 1.06
N GLU A 153 -2.92 -27.72 1.33
CA GLU A 153 -4.26 -27.66 0.71
C GLU A 153 -5.31 -27.02 1.62
N SER A 154 -4.90 -26.37 2.73
CA SER A 154 -5.82 -25.80 3.71
C SER A 154 -6.81 -24.77 3.14
N THR A 155 -6.45 -24.13 2.03
CA THR A 155 -7.33 -23.20 1.31
C THR A 155 -8.51 -23.89 0.61
N LEU A 156 -8.40 -25.18 0.30
CA LEU A 156 -9.41 -25.97 -0.40
C LEU A 156 -10.04 -27.03 0.51
N THR A 157 -9.22 -27.75 1.29
CA THR A 157 -9.67 -28.90 2.11
C THR A 157 -9.64 -28.62 3.60
N GLY A 158 -8.88 -27.62 4.03
CA GLY A 158 -8.58 -27.37 5.44
C GLY A 158 -7.35 -28.14 5.97
N GLU A 159 -6.72 -29.00 5.16
CA GLU A 159 -5.55 -29.79 5.55
C GLU A 159 -4.24 -29.02 5.29
N PRO A 160 -3.39 -28.82 6.33
CA PRO A 160 -2.21 -27.98 6.19
C PRO A 160 -1.01 -28.65 5.50
N GLU A 161 -0.96 -29.98 5.46
CA GLU A 161 0.11 -30.72 4.81
C GLU A 161 -0.42 -32.05 4.25
N VAL A 162 -0.27 -32.21 2.93
CA VAL A 162 -0.65 -33.42 2.19
C VAL A 162 0.56 -33.89 1.36
N ASP A 163 0.93 -35.15 1.52
CA ASP A 163 1.98 -35.75 0.69
C ASP A 163 1.46 -36.01 -0.74
N LYS A 164 2.20 -35.53 -1.73
CA LYS A 164 1.90 -35.76 -3.15
C LYS A 164 2.95 -36.64 -3.80
N THR A 165 2.52 -37.58 -4.58
CA THR A 165 3.39 -38.57 -5.21
C THR A 165 2.87 -39.02 -6.56
N THR A 166 3.77 -39.50 -7.40
CA THR A 166 3.44 -40.16 -8.68
C THR A 166 3.46 -41.68 -8.58
N ASP A 167 3.84 -42.26 -7.41
CA ASP A 167 3.84 -43.71 -7.19
C ASP A 167 2.44 -44.19 -6.78
N GLU A 168 1.75 -44.88 -7.70
CA GLU A 168 0.39 -45.39 -7.49
C GLU A 168 0.25 -46.31 -6.24
N ARG A 169 1.36 -46.89 -5.77
CA ARG A 169 1.36 -47.75 -4.57
C ARG A 169 1.26 -46.96 -3.28
N SER A 170 1.61 -45.67 -3.35
CA SER A 170 1.65 -44.73 -2.21
C SER A 170 0.45 -43.76 -2.27
N PHE A 171 -0.53 -43.97 -3.11
CA PHE A 171 -1.72 -43.15 -3.19
C PHE A 171 -2.57 -43.30 -1.93
N ASP A 172 -2.97 -42.19 -1.35
CA ASP A 172 -3.92 -42.14 -0.25
C ASP A 172 -5.35 -42.22 -0.80
N ALA A 173 -6.03 -43.35 -0.49
CA ALA A 173 -7.39 -43.58 -0.93
C ALA A 173 -8.45 -42.75 -0.19
N GLU A 174 -8.09 -42.12 0.94
CA GLU A 174 -8.97 -41.29 1.75
C GLU A 174 -8.74 -39.80 1.48
N ALA A 175 -7.72 -39.44 0.69
CA ALA A 175 -7.42 -38.03 0.35
C ALA A 175 -8.58 -37.37 -0.42
N THR A 176 -8.88 -36.13 -0.07
CA THR A 176 -9.94 -35.33 -0.73
C THR A 176 -9.64 -35.10 -2.22
N TYR A 177 -8.36 -34.91 -2.56
CA TYR A 177 -7.89 -34.82 -3.95
C TYR A 177 -6.85 -35.89 -4.23
N PRO A 178 -6.78 -36.41 -5.48
CA PRO A 178 -5.82 -37.45 -5.85
C PRO A 178 -4.39 -37.11 -5.46
N SER A 179 -3.62 -38.10 -5.04
CA SER A 179 -2.22 -37.88 -4.58
C SER A 179 -1.29 -37.39 -5.70
N ASP A 180 -1.69 -37.54 -6.98
CA ASP A 180 -0.98 -37.09 -8.17
C ASP A 180 -1.55 -35.79 -8.76
N ALA A 181 -2.53 -35.16 -8.11
CA ALA A 181 -3.13 -33.90 -8.57
C ALA A 181 -2.66 -32.72 -7.71
N LEU A 182 -2.38 -31.60 -8.38
CA LEU A 182 -2.13 -30.29 -7.76
C LEU A 182 -3.24 -29.33 -8.16
N SER A 183 -3.73 -28.55 -7.20
CA SER A 183 -4.79 -27.59 -7.39
C SER A 183 -4.27 -26.16 -7.30
N ARG A 184 -4.77 -25.28 -8.15
CA ARG A 184 -4.42 -23.85 -8.16
C ARG A 184 -4.65 -23.21 -6.78
N GLY A 185 -3.66 -22.43 -6.34
CA GLY A 185 -3.74 -21.67 -5.08
C GLY A 185 -3.30 -22.45 -3.85
N THR A 186 -2.97 -23.73 -3.98
CA THR A 186 -2.28 -24.51 -2.96
C THR A 186 -0.79 -24.17 -2.96
N THR A 187 -0.09 -24.46 -1.87
CA THR A 187 1.30 -24.04 -1.66
C THR A 187 2.21 -25.21 -1.45
N VAL A 188 3.37 -25.22 -2.11
CA VAL A 188 4.44 -26.19 -1.86
C VAL A 188 5.10 -25.89 -0.51
N VAL A 189 5.00 -26.82 0.42
CA VAL A 189 5.59 -26.71 1.78
C VAL A 189 6.99 -27.33 1.83
N ASP A 190 7.21 -28.42 1.12
CA ASP A 190 8.48 -29.11 1.06
C ASP A 190 8.62 -29.89 -0.25
N GLY A 191 9.86 -30.11 -0.70
CA GLY A 191 10.16 -30.81 -1.92
C GLY A 191 9.95 -30.00 -3.20
N ASP A 192 9.99 -30.70 -4.33
CA ASP A 192 9.79 -30.14 -5.66
C ASP A 192 9.00 -31.11 -6.57
N GLY A 193 8.40 -30.56 -7.63
CA GLY A 193 7.63 -31.35 -8.57
C GLY A 193 7.48 -30.73 -9.95
N GLU A 194 7.22 -31.58 -10.92
CA GLU A 194 6.84 -31.20 -12.28
C GLU A 194 5.39 -31.60 -12.53
N MET A 195 4.56 -30.67 -12.98
CA MET A 195 3.15 -30.93 -13.30
C MET A 195 2.79 -30.48 -14.70
N ILE A 196 1.85 -31.16 -15.31
CA ILE A 196 1.21 -30.72 -16.57
C ILE A 196 -0.10 -30.04 -16.22
N GLY A 197 -0.27 -28.79 -16.65
CA GLY A 197 -1.50 -28.03 -16.45
C GLY A 197 -2.68 -28.63 -17.20
N GLU A 198 -3.77 -28.98 -16.49
CA GLU A 198 -5.01 -29.54 -17.05
C GLU A 198 -6.14 -28.52 -17.12
N ALA A 199 -6.19 -27.56 -16.17
CA ALA A 199 -7.18 -26.49 -16.17
C ALA A 199 -6.55 -25.15 -15.75
N VAL A 200 -7.00 -24.07 -16.38
CA VAL A 200 -6.54 -22.70 -16.13
C VAL A 200 -7.72 -21.76 -15.86
N GLY A 201 -7.46 -20.67 -15.14
CA GLY A 201 -8.42 -19.58 -14.90
C GLY A 201 -9.69 -20.05 -14.19
N ASP A 202 -10.84 -19.66 -14.71
CA ASP A 202 -12.16 -19.94 -14.13
C ASP A 202 -12.51 -21.44 -14.13
N ARG A 203 -11.78 -22.25 -14.93
CA ARG A 203 -12.00 -23.69 -15.00
C ARG A 203 -11.30 -24.47 -13.89
N THR A 204 -10.39 -23.83 -13.15
CA THR A 204 -9.74 -24.45 -11.99
C THR A 204 -10.72 -24.61 -10.83
N GLU A 205 -10.40 -25.51 -9.89
CA GLU A 205 -11.20 -25.70 -8.67
C GLU A 205 -11.32 -24.40 -7.86
N ALA A 206 -10.21 -23.68 -7.70
CA ALA A 206 -10.18 -22.36 -7.09
C ALA A 206 -11.07 -21.34 -7.84
N GLY A 207 -11.10 -21.39 -9.17
CA GLY A 207 -11.98 -20.56 -10.01
C GLY A 207 -13.45 -20.87 -9.76
N ARG A 208 -13.83 -22.14 -9.71
CA ARG A 208 -15.21 -22.59 -9.42
C ARG A 208 -15.67 -22.21 -8.03
N VAL A 209 -14.80 -22.38 -7.02
CA VAL A 209 -15.08 -21.95 -5.64
C VAL A 209 -15.29 -20.44 -5.57
N THR A 210 -14.48 -19.65 -6.28
CA THR A 210 -14.62 -18.20 -6.37
C THR A 210 -15.92 -17.78 -7.04
N GLU A 211 -16.37 -18.52 -8.07
CA GLU A 211 -17.64 -18.28 -8.74
C GLU A 211 -18.85 -18.56 -7.82
N GLN A 212 -18.76 -19.59 -6.98
CA GLN A 212 -19.82 -20.01 -6.07
C GLN A 212 -19.83 -19.19 -4.76
N SER A 213 -18.67 -18.81 -4.24
CA SER A 213 -18.56 -17.98 -3.03
C SER A 213 -18.93 -16.52 -3.34
N SER A 214 -20.18 -16.19 -3.15
CA SER A 214 -20.77 -14.90 -3.54
C SER A 214 -20.46 -13.72 -2.60
N ILE A 215 -19.54 -13.83 -1.66
CA ILE A 215 -19.32 -12.80 -0.62
C ILE A 215 -17.83 -12.63 -0.32
N ALA A 216 -17.13 -12.01 -1.25
CA ALA A 216 -16.00 -11.19 -0.87
C ALA A 216 -16.42 -9.72 -1.02
N SER A 217 -17.25 -9.23 -0.11
CA SER A 217 -17.40 -7.80 0.11
C SER A 217 -16.07 -7.34 0.74
N GLU A 218 -15.27 -6.58 0.01
CA GLU A 218 -14.15 -5.87 0.61
C GLU A 218 -14.70 -5.10 1.81
N GLU A 219 -14.22 -5.40 3.01
CA GLU A 219 -14.64 -4.64 4.19
C GLU A 219 -14.30 -3.17 3.97
N PRO A 220 -15.26 -2.26 4.15
CA PRO A 220 -15.03 -0.85 3.94
C PRO A 220 -13.95 -0.34 4.93
N THR A 221 -13.05 0.50 4.43
CA THR A 221 -11.93 1.02 5.23
C THR A 221 -12.41 1.78 6.46
N PRO A 222 -11.62 1.85 7.54
CA PRO A 222 -11.98 2.63 8.74
C PRO A 222 -12.34 4.08 8.41
N LEU A 223 -11.59 4.70 7.50
CA LEU A 223 -11.86 6.07 7.04
C LEU A 223 -13.18 6.16 6.28
N TYR A 224 -13.49 5.20 5.41
CA TYR A 224 -14.76 5.13 4.71
C TYR A 224 -15.92 5.03 5.70
N LYS A 225 -15.81 4.17 6.73
CA LYS A 225 -16.81 4.05 7.80
C LYS A 225 -17.00 5.37 8.56
N GLN A 226 -15.91 6.07 8.91
CA GLN A 226 -15.97 7.37 9.59
C GLN A 226 -16.63 8.45 8.71
N LEU A 227 -16.25 8.56 7.44
CA LEU A 227 -16.82 9.56 6.53
C LEU A 227 -18.27 9.28 6.16
N THR A 228 -18.66 8.02 6.01
CA THR A 228 -20.07 7.65 5.83
C THR A 228 -20.91 7.99 7.08
N ARG A 229 -20.34 7.82 8.27
CA ARG A 229 -21.00 8.26 9.52
C ARG A 229 -21.12 9.78 9.56
N LEU A 230 -20.08 10.52 9.19
CA LEU A 230 -20.10 11.98 9.10
C LEU A 230 -21.14 12.47 8.09
N SER A 231 -21.14 11.92 6.88
CA SER A 231 -22.12 12.27 5.83
C SER A 231 -23.55 12.04 6.31
N ARG A 232 -23.84 10.91 6.94
CA ARG A 232 -25.17 10.64 7.53
C ARG A 232 -25.56 11.60 8.65
N MET A 233 -24.60 11.99 9.49
CA MET A 233 -24.84 12.97 10.56
C MET A 233 -25.20 14.35 9.97
N ILE A 234 -24.41 14.81 8.99
CA ILE A 234 -24.64 16.10 8.33
C ILE A 234 -25.96 16.07 7.57
N GLY A 235 -26.28 14.98 6.86
CA GLY A 235 -27.56 14.80 6.18
C GLY A 235 -28.77 14.89 7.12
N LYS A 236 -28.67 14.26 8.31
CA LYS A 236 -29.74 14.38 9.32
C LYS A 236 -29.91 15.82 9.82
N ILE A 237 -28.82 16.53 10.06
CA ILE A 237 -28.86 17.95 10.44
C ILE A 237 -29.50 18.79 9.31
N GLY A 238 -29.08 18.56 8.07
CA GLY A 238 -29.62 19.25 6.90
C GLY A 238 -31.11 19.03 6.73
N ILE A 239 -31.58 17.79 6.86
CA ILE A 239 -33.01 17.48 6.80
C ILE A 239 -33.79 18.16 7.95
N ALA A 240 -33.26 18.14 9.18
CA ALA A 240 -33.90 18.79 10.31
C ALA A 240 -34.02 20.32 10.12
N VAL A 241 -32.93 20.96 9.63
CA VAL A 241 -32.92 22.39 9.30
C VAL A 241 -33.89 22.70 8.18
N SER A 242 -33.94 21.87 7.12
CA SER A 242 -34.88 22.04 5.99
C SER A 242 -36.34 21.95 6.44
N ILE A 243 -36.68 20.99 7.30
CA ILE A 243 -38.04 20.89 7.86
C ILE A 243 -38.37 22.11 8.71
N ALA A 244 -37.44 22.57 9.56
CA ALA A 244 -37.64 23.76 10.37
C ALA A 244 -37.91 25.00 9.53
N ILE A 245 -37.18 25.14 8.42
CA ILE A 245 -37.37 26.26 7.45
C ILE A 245 -38.72 26.13 6.72
N PHE A 246 -39.06 24.94 6.27
CA PHE A 246 -40.34 24.69 5.64
C PHE A 246 -41.51 25.13 6.54
N VAL A 247 -41.48 24.74 7.80
CA VAL A 247 -42.48 25.12 8.80
C VAL A 247 -42.45 26.62 9.08
N ALA A 248 -41.29 27.24 9.21
CA ALA A 248 -41.14 28.68 9.45
C ALA A 248 -41.66 29.51 8.29
N MET A 249 -41.35 29.15 7.04
CA MET A 249 -41.85 29.82 5.85
C MET A 249 -43.35 29.62 5.66
N LEU A 250 -43.84 28.40 5.90
CA LEU A 250 -45.27 28.11 5.87
C LEU A 250 -46.04 28.95 6.89
N ALA A 251 -45.54 29.05 8.12
CA ALA A 251 -46.11 29.88 9.17
C ALA A 251 -46.11 31.38 8.76
N LYS A 252 -45.02 31.85 8.19
CA LYS A 252 -44.90 33.24 7.68
C LYS A 252 -45.93 33.50 6.58
N ALA A 253 -46.02 32.63 5.57
CA ALA A 253 -47.00 32.76 4.47
C ALA A 253 -48.45 32.71 4.96
N TYR A 254 -48.72 31.87 6.00
CA TYR A 254 -50.05 31.84 6.63
C TYR A 254 -50.35 33.13 7.39
N LEU A 255 -49.44 33.62 8.24
CA LEU A 255 -49.59 34.86 9.01
C LEU A 255 -49.63 36.12 8.12
N GLY A 256 -48.93 36.10 6.99
CA GLY A 256 -48.92 37.17 5.99
C GLY A 256 -50.16 37.19 5.11
N GLY A 257 -51.06 36.18 5.19
CA GLY A 257 -52.26 36.09 4.38
C GLY A 257 -52.02 35.60 2.95
N GLU A 258 -50.83 35.26 2.57
CA GLU A 258 -50.47 34.81 1.20
C GLU A 258 -51.13 33.47 0.85
N LEU A 259 -51.47 32.63 1.84
CA LEU A 259 -52.18 31.37 1.68
C LEU A 259 -53.70 31.49 1.75
N SER A 260 -54.25 32.67 2.07
CA SER A 260 -55.72 32.91 2.26
C SER A 260 -56.32 33.72 1.14
N THR A 261 -55.71 33.83 -0.04
CA THR A 261 -56.17 34.66 -1.16
C THR A 261 -57.41 34.14 -1.86
N GLY A 262 -57.90 32.95 -1.57
CA GLY A 262 -59.04 32.33 -2.26
C GLY A 262 -58.71 31.80 -3.68
N ASP A 263 -57.54 32.13 -4.20
CA ASP A 263 -57.00 31.60 -5.45
C ASP A 263 -56.08 30.41 -5.20
N TRP A 264 -56.58 29.23 -5.55
CA TRP A 264 -55.85 27.97 -5.32
C TRP A 264 -54.55 27.87 -6.13
N VAL A 265 -54.49 28.55 -7.32
CA VAL A 265 -53.31 28.59 -8.16
C VAL A 265 -52.17 29.37 -7.47
N GLN A 266 -52.47 30.53 -6.93
CA GLN A 266 -51.51 31.36 -6.22
C GLN A 266 -51.04 30.70 -4.92
N THR A 267 -51.96 30.06 -4.19
CA THR A 267 -51.62 29.26 -2.97
C THR A 267 -50.70 28.08 -3.31
N SER A 268 -50.95 27.38 -4.42
CA SER A 268 -50.13 26.26 -4.86
C SER A 268 -48.74 26.72 -5.32
N LYS A 269 -48.61 27.86 -5.98
CA LYS A 269 -47.33 28.49 -6.33
C LYS A 269 -46.50 28.81 -5.10
N GLU A 270 -47.07 29.39 -4.08
CA GLU A 270 -46.37 29.73 -2.84
C GLU A 270 -45.94 28.50 -2.09
N LEU A 271 -46.78 27.47 -1.99
CA LEU A 271 -46.44 26.19 -1.43
C LEU A 271 -45.27 25.49 -2.17
N LEU A 272 -45.31 25.53 -3.50
CA LEU A 272 -44.22 24.98 -4.31
C LEU A 272 -42.91 25.74 -4.09
N ARG A 273 -42.96 27.06 -4.04
CA ARG A 273 -41.80 27.93 -3.74
C ARG A 273 -41.21 27.59 -2.38
N ILE A 274 -42.00 27.47 -1.34
CA ILE A 274 -41.56 27.06 0.02
C ILE A 274 -40.93 25.67 -0.01
N PHE A 275 -41.54 24.74 -0.75
CA PHE A 275 -41.01 23.39 -0.92
C PHE A 275 -39.66 23.38 -1.65
N MET A 276 -39.53 24.17 -2.74
CA MET A 276 -38.28 24.28 -3.51
C MET A 276 -37.14 24.86 -2.69
N VAL A 277 -37.38 25.84 -1.80
CA VAL A 277 -36.39 26.34 -0.85
C VAL A 277 -35.90 25.21 0.08
N SER A 278 -36.83 24.41 0.58
CA SER A 278 -36.53 23.30 1.46
C SER A 278 -35.70 22.18 0.76
N VAL A 279 -36.06 21.90 -0.49
CA VAL A 279 -35.30 20.96 -1.36
C VAL A 279 -33.90 21.48 -1.62
N ALA A 280 -33.73 22.75 -1.94
CA ALA A 280 -32.44 23.38 -2.17
C ALA A 280 -31.53 23.24 -0.95
N LEU A 281 -32.09 23.38 0.27
CA LEU A 281 -31.36 23.21 1.51
C LEU A 281 -30.94 21.76 1.77
N ILE A 282 -31.77 20.78 1.48
CA ILE A 282 -31.43 19.36 1.57
C ILE A 282 -30.25 19.05 0.64
N VAL A 283 -30.33 19.50 -0.61
CA VAL A 283 -29.27 19.29 -1.62
C VAL A 283 -27.95 19.93 -1.21
N MET A 284 -28.00 21.13 -0.62
CA MET A 284 -26.79 21.79 -0.09
C MET A 284 -26.20 21.08 1.13
N ALA A 285 -27.07 20.52 2.00
CA ALA A 285 -26.61 19.97 3.26
C ALA A 285 -25.91 18.63 3.12
N VAL A 286 -26.22 17.83 2.11
CA VAL A 286 -25.69 16.47 1.99
C VAL A 286 -24.40 16.45 1.17
N PRO A 287 -23.26 16.05 1.78
CA PRO A 287 -21.97 15.99 1.10
C PRO A 287 -21.86 14.70 0.28
N GLU A 288 -22.38 14.68 -0.94
CA GLU A 288 -22.34 13.50 -1.84
C GLU A 288 -20.92 13.15 -2.29
N GLY A 289 -20.03 14.12 -2.41
CA GLY A 289 -18.66 13.95 -2.89
C GLY A 289 -17.71 13.27 -1.91
N LEU A 290 -18.07 13.09 -0.63
CA LEU A 290 -17.17 12.49 0.36
C LEU A 290 -16.74 11.08 0.01
N PRO A 291 -17.61 10.10 -0.29
CA PRO A 291 -17.19 8.76 -0.67
C PRO A 291 -16.38 8.75 -1.97
N MET A 292 -16.76 9.56 -2.94
CA MET A 292 -16.06 9.68 -4.22
C MET A 292 -14.65 10.25 -4.04
N SER A 293 -14.48 11.25 -3.18
CA SER A 293 -13.18 11.87 -2.91
C SER A 293 -12.18 10.87 -2.30
N ILE A 294 -12.66 9.94 -1.45
CA ILE A 294 -11.83 8.88 -0.87
C ILE A 294 -11.36 7.94 -1.98
N THR A 295 -12.28 7.38 -2.75
CA THR A 295 -11.96 6.42 -3.82
C THR A 295 -10.98 7.04 -4.82
N LEU A 296 -11.19 8.29 -5.21
CA LEU A 296 -10.29 9.01 -6.10
C LEU A 296 -8.91 9.25 -5.45
N SER A 297 -8.88 9.66 -4.19
CA SER A 297 -7.64 9.89 -3.44
C SER A 297 -6.83 8.59 -3.28
N LEU A 298 -7.49 7.48 -2.95
CA LEU A 298 -6.87 6.17 -2.84
C LEU A 298 -6.30 5.71 -4.19
N ALA A 299 -7.09 5.79 -5.27
CA ALA A 299 -6.66 5.40 -6.61
C ALA A 299 -5.44 6.21 -7.10
N LEU A 300 -5.42 7.52 -6.87
CA LEU A 300 -4.28 8.38 -7.19
C LEU A 300 -3.06 8.07 -6.34
N SER A 301 -3.26 7.77 -5.04
CA SER A 301 -2.17 7.42 -4.13
C SER A 301 -1.55 6.08 -4.49
N MET A 302 -2.35 5.05 -4.80
CA MET A 302 -1.85 3.75 -5.27
C MET A 302 -0.93 3.91 -6.50
N ARG A 303 -1.38 4.66 -7.51
CA ARG A 303 -0.58 4.92 -8.71
C ARG A 303 0.74 5.63 -8.39
N ARG A 304 0.77 6.49 -7.39
CA ARG A 304 1.97 7.21 -6.97
C ARG A 304 2.87 6.34 -6.11
N MET A 305 2.30 5.52 -5.24
CA MET A 305 3.03 4.52 -4.44
C MET A 305 3.75 3.51 -5.33
N LEU A 306 3.12 3.09 -6.44
CA LEU A 306 3.78 2.24 -7.44
C LEU A 306 5.04 2.90 -8.04
N LYS A 307 5.04 4.22 -8.25
CA LYS A 307 6.23 4.96 -8.73
C LYS A 307 7.36 5.02 -7.68
N THR A 308 7.08 4.73 -6.44
CA THR A 308 8.03 4.62 -5.34
C THR A 308 8.19 3.17 -4.90
N ASN A 309 8.10 2.24 -5.85
CA ASN A 309 8.32 0.80 -5.71
C ASN A 309 7.36 0.09 -4.72
N ASN A 310 6.22 0.69 -4.42
CA ASN A 310 5.19 0.11 -3.56
C ASN A 310 4.00 -0.34 -4.41
N LEU A 311 3.92 -1.63 -4.70
CA LEU A 311 2.78 -2.22 -5.39
C LEU A 311 1.68 -2.53 -4.39
N VAL A 312 0.66 -1.70 -4.38
CA VAL A 312 -0.49 -1.87 -3.47
C VAL A 312 -1.46 -2.89 -4.05
N ARG A 313 -1.70 -3.97 -3.35
CA ARG A 313 -2.60 -5.07 -3.72
C ARG A 313 -4.00 -4.85 -3.16
N LYS A 314 -4.12 -4.33 -1.94
CA LYS A 314 -5.40 -4.00 -1.30
C LYS A 314 -5.50 -2.50 -1.02
N MET A 315 -6.58 -1.88 -1.48
CA MET A 315 -6.76 -0.42 -1.47
C MET A 315 -6.70 0.18 -0.05
N HIS A 316 -7.22 -0.52 0.95
CA HIS A 316 -7.23 -0.04 2.33
C HIS A 316 -5.83 0.09 2.94
N ALA A 317 -4.86 -0.68 2.44
CA ALA A 317 -3.49 -0.63 2.94
C ALA A 317 -2.85 0.76 2.77
N CYS A 318 -3.21 1.51 1.72
CA CYS A 318 -2.72 2.89 1.53
C CYS A 318 -3.08 3.80 2.70
N GLU A 319 -4.29 3.67 3.22
CA GLU A 319 -4.78 4.46 4.36
C GLU A 319 -4.15 3.98 5.66
N THR A 320 -4.23 2.66 5.88
CA THR A 320 -3.79 2.03 7.12
C THR A 320 -2.29 2.24 7.35
N MET A 321 -1.50 2.23 6.27
CA MET A 321 -0.07 2.50 6.32
C MET A 321 0.27 3.88 6.91
N GLY A 322 -0.59 4.87 6.70
CA GLY A 322 -0.45 6.21 7.30
C GLY A 322 -0.70 6.25 8.81
N ALA A 323 -1.38 5.26 9.36
CA ALA A 323 -1.73 5.15 10.76
C ALA A 323 -0.86 4.14 11.53
N VAL A 324 0.09 3.48 10.86
CA VAL A 324 0.97 2.48 11.47
C VAL A 324 1.73 3.07 12.64
N THR A 325 1.69 2.35 13.78
CA THR A 325 2.40 2.69 15.03
C THR A 325 3.58 1.76 15.28
N VAL A 326 3.52 0.51 14.77
CA VAL A 326 4.57 -0.50 14.95
C VAL A 326 4.85 -1.20 13.63
N ILE A 327 6.13 -1.38 13.29
CA ILE A 327 6.58 -2.21 12.18
C ILE A 327 7.32 -3.41 12.75
N CYS A 328 6.79 -4.62 12.58
CA CYS A 328 7.48 -5.87 12.85
C CYS A 328 8.18 -6.31 11.56
N THR A 329 9.51 -6.34 11.58
CA THR A 329 10.32 -6.64 10.40
C THR A 329 11.09 -7.93 10.58
N ASP A 330 11.13 -8.77 9.54
CA ASP A 330 12.11 -9.85 9.50
C ASP A 330 13.50 -9.26 9.24
N LYS A 331 14.53 -10.03 9.60
CA LYS A 331 15.92 -9.66 9.37
C LYS A 331 16.33 -9.95 7.93
N THR A 332 16.18 -11.22 7.52
CA THR A 332 16.71 -11.75 6.27
C THR A 332 15.94 -11.18 5.07
N GLY A 333 16.65 -10.79 4.01
CA GLY A 333 16.02 -10.25 2.81
C GLY A 333 15.40 -8.85 2.95
N THR A 334 15.03 -8.44 4.18
CA THR A 334 14.42 -7.13 4.47
C THR A 334 15.44 -6.11 4.98
N LEU A 335 16.09 -6.41 6.10
CA LEU A 335 17.13 -5.54 6.69
C LEU A 335 18.50 -5.81 6.11
N THR A 336 18.72 -7.05 5.63
CA THR A 336 19.96 -7.50 5.04
C THR A 336 19.79 -7.84 3.56
N GLN A 337 20.90 -8.03 2.85
CA GLN A 337 20.90 -8.25 1.41
C GLN A 337 20.47 -9.67 0.99
N ASN A 338 20.33 -10.60 1.96
CA ASN A 338 20.16 -12.04 1.74
C ASN A 338 21.27 -12.63 0.85
N ARG A 339 22.47 -12.07 0.95
CA ARG A 339 23.66 -12.48 0.21
C ARG A 339 24.82 -12.60 1.19
N MET A 340 25.30 -13.80 1.39
CA MET A 340 26.49 -13.99 2.21
C MET A 340 27.72 -13.38 1.53
N ARG A 341 28.49 -12.59 2.28
CA ARG A 341 29.77 -11.99 1.86
C ARG A 341 30.86 -12.24 2.87
N VAL A 342 32.08 -12.36 2.39
CA VAL A 342 33.25 -12.35 3.25
C VAL A 342 33.54 -10.92 3.67
N GLU A 343 33.39 -10.65 4.95
CA GLU A 343 33.67 -9.32 5.53
C GLU A 343 35.19 -9.16 5.78
N GLU A 344 35.83 -10.24 6.28
CA GLU A 344 37.22 -10.20 6.64
C GLU A 344 37.87 -11.59 6.52
N ILE A 345 39.12 -11.64 6.07
CA ILE A 345 39.97 -12.86 6.12
C ILE A 345 41.20 -12.52 6.94
N ILE A 346 41.42 -13.27 8.03
CA ILE A 346 42.61 -13.12 8.89
C ILE A 346 43.57 -14.27 8.60
N HIS A 347 44.80 -13.90 8.22
CA HIS A 347 45.86 -14.83 7.91
C HIS A 347 46.70 -15.13 9.18
N TYR A 348 46.89 -16.40 9.47
CA TYR A 348 47.70 -16.90 10.59
C TYR A 348 49.06 -17.49 10.13
N ALA A 349 49.16 -17.83 8.84
CA ALA A 349 50.41 -18.25 8.22
C ALA A 349 50.65 -17.43 6.93
N SER A 350 51.92 -17.28 6.58
CA SER A 350 52.29 -16.71 5.29
C SER A 350 51.99 -17.74 4.19
N ILE A 351 51.19 -17.39 3.24
CA ILE A 351 50.78 -18.20 2.10
C ILE A 351 50.81 -17.36 0.84
N ASP A 352 51.10 -17.97 -0.28
CA ASP A 352 50.89 -17.34 -1.60
C ASP A 352 49.39 -17.13 -1.85
N GLU A 353 49.02 -15.93 -2.26
CA GLU A 353 47.58 -15.57 -2.51
C GLU A 353 46.95 -16.47 -3.57
N ARG A 354 47.72 -16.86 -4.59
CA ARG A 354 47.21 -17.79 -5.61
C ARG A 354 46.99 -19.19 -5.04
N LEU A 355 47.83 -19.66 -4.11
CA LEU A 355 47.66 -20.93 -3.46
C LEU A 355 46.43 -20.91 -2.56
N LEU A 356 46.23 -19.85 -1.81
CA LEU A 356 45.00 -19.69 -1.01
C LEU A 356 43.73 -19.68 -1.90
N ALA A 357 43.78 -18.96 -3.00
CA ALA A 357 42.69 -18.94 -3.97
C ALA A 357 42.42 -20.33 -4.58
N GLU A 358 43.45 -21.07 -4.93
CA GLU A 358 43.36 -22.47 -5.39
C GLU A 358 42.70 -23.37 -4.34
N ILE A 359 43.14 -23.31 -3.07
CA ILE A 359 42.58 -24.07 -1.95
C ILE A 359 41.10 -23.76 -1.77
N ILE A 360 40.71 -22.49 -1.77
CA ILE A 360 39.32 -22.07 -1.61
C ILE A 360 38.47 -22.52 -2.80
N ALA A 361 38.96 -22.35 -4.01
CA ALA A 361 38.23 -22.70 -5.23
C ALA A 361 37.93 -24.19 -5.32
N VAL A 362 38.97 -25.06 -5.10
CA VAL A 362 38.82 -26.52 -5.24
C VAL A 362 38.04 -27.15 -4.08
N ASN A 363 38.15 -26.57 -2.86
CA ASN A 363 37.47 -27.05 -1.69
C ASN A 363 36.11 -26.40 -1.49
N SER A 364 35.35 -26.29 -2.56
CA SER A 364 33.98 -25.73 -2.60
C SER A 364 33.13 -26.50 -3.59
N THR A 365 31.86 -26.69 -3.25
CA THR A 365 30.83 -27.31 -4.12
C THR A 365 29.90 -26.27 -4.79
N ALA A 366 29.95 -25.05 -4.33
CA ALA A 366 29.16 -23.96 -4.92
C ALA A 366 29.68 -23.49 -6.28
N PHE A 367 28.81 -22.84 -7.06
CA PHE A 367 29.12 -22.21 -8.34
C PHE A 367 28.54 -20.78 -8.35
N LEU A 368 29.04 -19.96 -9.29
CA LEU A 368 28.47 -18.65 -9.56
C LEU A 368 27.90 -18.66 -10.99
N ASP A 369 26.71 -18.10 -11.16
CA ASP A 369 26.15 -17.84 -12.48
C ASP A 369 26.81 -16.62 -13.15
N ALA A 370 26.35 -16.26 -14.36
CA ALA A 370 26.87 -15.13 -15.11
C ALA A 370 26.73 -13.79 -14.36
N ASP A 371 25.68 -13.66 -13.54
CA ASP A 371 25.36 -12.48 -12.75
C ASP A 371 25.96 -12.51 -11.33
N ALA A 372 26.85 -13.46 -11.05
CA ALA A 372 27.48 -13.70 -9.75
C ALA A 372 26.49 -14.12 -8.63
N ASN A 373 25.35 -14.70 -8.98
CA ASN A 373 24.50 -15.33 -7.99
C ASN A 373 25.07 -16.71 -7.63
N VAL A 374 24.93 -17.07 -6.36
CA VAL A 374 25.45 -18.34 -5.85
C VAL A 374 24.48 -19.48 -6.16
N ILE A 375 25.00 -20.52 -6.77
CA ILE A 375 24.32 -21.80 -6.96
C ILE A 375 24.95 -22.79 -5.98
N GLY A 376 24.18 -23.29 -5.03
CA GLY A 376 24.64 -24.19 -3.96
C GLY A 376 24.77 -23.49 -2.61
N ASN A 377 25.72 -23.91 -1.79
CA ASN A 377 25.88 -23.42 -0.42
C ASN A 377 26.23 -21.92 -0.38
N PRO A 378 25.42 -21.04 0.23
CA PRO A 378 25.68 -19.59 0.24
C PRO A 378 26.98 -19.19 0.94
N THR A 379 27.41 -19.95 1.97
CA THR A 379 28.66 -19.67 2.71
C THR A 379 29.89 -19.98 1.84
N GLU A 380 29.82 -21.03 1.05
CA GLU A 380 30.85 -21.35 0.06
C GLU A 380 30.88 -20.35 -1.09
N GLY A 381 29.69 -19.97 -1.57
CA GLY A 381 29.53 -18.97 -2.61
C GLY A 381 30.13 -17.61 -2.21
N ALA A 382 30.01 -17.22 -0.93
CA ALA A 382 30.65 -15.99 -0.42
C ALA A 382 32.17 -15.98 -0.63
N LEU A 383 32.82 -17.12 -0.43
CA LEU A 383 34.26 -17.27 -0.67
C LEU A 383 34.60 -17.16 -2.18
N LEU A 384 33.76 -17.75 -3.07
CA LEU A 384 33.97 -17.65 -4.52
C LEU A 384 33.75 -16.23 -5.05
N ILE A 385 32.75 -15.50 -4.50
CA ILE A 385 32.53 -14.08 -4.81
C ILE A 385 33.77 -13.28 -4.44
N ARG A 386 34.33 -13.53 -3.23
CA ARG A 386 35.54 -12.85 -2.78
C ARG A 386 36.73 -13.10 -3.70
N LEU A 387 36.95 -14.34 -4.15
CA LEU A 387 38.01 -14.66 -5.14
C LEU A 387 37.82 -13.88 -6.43
N ARG A 388 36.59 -13.78 -6.94
CA ARG A 388 36.30 -13.01 -8.16
C ARG A 388 36.54 -11.51 -7.96
N GLU A 389 36.21 -10.95 -6.80
CA GLU A 389 36.51 -9.55 -6.45
C GLU A 389 38.03 -9.29 -6.37
N GLU A 390 38.81 -10.27 -5.95
CA GLU A 390 40.29 -10.23 -5.94
C GLU A 390 40.94 -10.51 -7.31
N GLY A 391 40.12 -10.75 -8.34
CA GLY A 391 40.58 -10.97 -9.70
C GLY A 391 40.97 -12.41 -10.04
N PHE A 392 40.61 -13.39 -9.20
CA PHE A 392 40.83 -14.80 -9.48
C PHE A 392 39.62 -15.43 -10.19
N ASP A 393 39.90 -16.19 -11.24
CA ASP A 393 38.90 -17.05 -11.87
C ASP A 393 38.90 -18.42 -11.17
N TYR A 394 37.90 -18.62 -10.30
CA TYR A 394 37.78 -19.85 -9.53
C TYR A 394 37.52 -21.08 -10.42
N ALA A 395 36.88 -20.92 -11.60
CA ALA A 395 36.61 -22.02 -12.51
C ALA A 395 37.92 -22.50 -13.15
N ALA A 396 38.75 -21.56 -13.64
CA ALA A 396 40.06 -21.87 -14.15
C ALA A 396 40.96 -22.51 -13.10
N LEU A 397 40.94 -22.03 -11.82
CA LEU A 397 41.70 -22.64 -10.73
C LEU A 397 41.23 -24.06 -10.43
N ARG A 398 39.98 -24.39 -10.56
CA ARG A 398 39.44 -25.76 -10.41
C ARG A 398 39.88 -26.69 -11.53
N GLU A 399 39.93 -26.19 -12.77
CA GLU A 399 40.39 -26.97 -13.93
C GLU A 399 41.90 -27.22 -13.88
N GLU A 400 42.66 -26.22 -13.39
CA GLU A 400 44.11 -26.32 -13.27
C GLU A 400 44.59 -27.26 -12.17
N ALA A 401 43.82 -27.51 -11.13
CA ALA A 401 44.16 -28.36 -9.97
C ALA A 401 43.23 -29.58 -9.90
N PRO A 402 43.55 -30.67 -10.60
CA PRO A 402 42.77 -31.89 -10.61
C PRO A 402 42.52 -32.44 -9.19
N ILE A 403 41.27 -32.72 -8.92
CA ILE A 403 40.81 -33.30 -7.66
C ILE A 403 41.04 -34.79 -7.71
N VAL A 404 41.80 -35.30 -6.71
CA VAL A 404 42.10 -36.72 -6.57
C VAL A 404 41.02 -37.43 -5.74
N ASP A 405 40.62 -36.81 -4.60
CA ASP A 405 39.55 -37.30 -3.74
C ASP A 405 38.88 -36.15 -3.01
N ARG A 406 37.61 -36.33 -2.67
CA ARG A 406 36.82 -35.28 -1.97
C ARG A 406 35.90 -35.90 -0.93
N MET A 407 36.02 -35.37 0.28
CA MET A 407 35.10 -35.64 1.39
C MET A 407 34.20 -34.41 1.60
N THR A 408 32.94 -34.50 1.27
CA THR A 408 31.97 -33.39 1.37
C THR A 408 31.65 -33.04 2.83
N PHE A 409 31.15 -31.81 3.06
CA PHE A 409 30.71 -31.35 4.37
C PHE A 409 29.55 -32.20 4.91
N THR A 410 29.62 -32.53 6.20
CA THR A 410 28.48 -33.08 6.95
C THR A 410 28.34 -32.33 8.29
N THR A 411 27.10 -32.26 8.81
CA THR A 411 26.81 -31.57 10.08
C THR A 411 27.52 -32.21 11.27
N GLU A 412 27.80 -33.50 11.19
CA GLU A 412 28.53 -34.24 12.22
C GLU A 412 30.00 -33.91 12.22
N ARG A 413 30.64 -33.90 11.04
CA ARG A 413 32.06 -33.61 10.88
C ARG A 413 32.39 -32.13 10.94
N LYS A 414 31.51 -31.29 10.50
CA LYS A 414 31.67 -29.81 10.43
C LYS A 414 32.85 -29.33 9.60
N TYR A 415 33.38 -30.14 8.70
CA TYR A 415 34.40 -29.78 7.75
C TYR A 415 34.24 -30.51 6.41
N MET A 416 34.90 -29.98 5.40
CA MET A 416 35.08 -30.56 4.07
C MET A 416 36.59 -30.70 3.81
N ALA A 417 37.02 -31.79 3.18
CA ALA A 417 38.39 -32.05 2.78
C ALA A 417 38.47 -32.40 1.28
N THR A 418 39.50 -31.95 0.61
CA THR A 418 39.73 -32.24 -0.81
C THR A 418 41.24 -32.46 -1.05
N ILE A 419 41.59 -33.58 -1.69
CA ILE A 419 42.94 -33.82 -2.16
C ILE A 419 43.05 -33.36 -3.61
N ILE A 420 44.05 -32.56 -3.88
CA ILE A 420 44.31 -32.00 -5.21
C ILE A 420 45.78 -32.21 -5.63
N GLN A 421 45.98 -32.19 -6.93
CA GLN A 421 47.34 -31.98 -7.49
C GLN A 421 47.49 -30.48 -7.76
N SER A 422 48.09 -29.76 -6.80
CA SER A 422 48.25 -28.29 -6.94
C SER A 422 49.19 -27.94 -8.10
N LYS A 423 48.69 -27.00 -8.92
CA LYS A 423 49.52 -26.43 -9.99
C LYS A 423 50.48 -25.36 -9.45
N THR A 424 50.08 -24.64 -8.45
CA THR A 424 50.87 -23.59 -7.81
C THR A 424 52.11 -24.13 -7.12
N THR A 425 52.02 -25.25 -6.41
CA THR A 425 53.15 -25.88 -5.69
C THR A 425 53.78 -27.05 -6.44
N GLY A 426 53.10 -27.62 -7.43
CA GLY A 426 53.51 -28.88 -8.11
C GLY A 426 53.34 -30.13 -7.25
N LYS A 427 52.83 -30.01 -6.01
CA LYS A 427 52.69 -31.09 -5.06
C LYS A 427 51.26 -31.51 -4.89
N ARG A 428 51.06 -32.71 -4.33
CA ARG A 428 49.77 -33.16 -3.89
C ARG A 428 49.47 -32.57 -2.51
N LEU A 429 48.27 -31.89 -2.39
CA LEU A 429 47.84 -31.20 -1.18
C LEU A 429 46.51 -31.77 -0.70
N ILE A 430 46.37 -31.93 0.62
CA ILE A 430 45.08 -32.05 1.26
C ILE A 430 44.65 -30.67 1.78
N CYS A 431 43.50 -30.21 1.33
CA CYS A 431 42.90 -28.91 1.67
C CYS A 431 41.68 -29.16 2.56
N VAL A 432 41.62 -28.51 3.72
CA VAL A 432 40.50 -28.64 4.67
C VAL A 432 39.90 -27.27 4.90
N LYS A 433 38.57 -27.23 4.87
CA LYS A 433 37.77 -26.06 5.21
C LYS A 433 36.63 -26.46 6.16
N GLY A 434 36.40 -25.71 7.22
CA GLY A 434 35.39 -26.06 8.17
C GLY A 434 35.30 -25.16 9.40
N ALA A 435 34.61 -25.65 10.45
CA ALA A 435 34.52 -24.96 11.71
C ALA A 435 35.91 -24.72 12.31
N PRO A 436 36.25 -23.47 12.70
CA PRO A 436 37.62 -23.14 13.12
C PRO A 436 38.13 -24.00 14.24
N GLU A 437 37.31 -24.34 15.19
CA GLU A 437 37.70 -25.20 16.34
C GLU A 437 38.06 -26.62 15.91
N ILE A 438 37.40 -27.16 14.90
CA ILE A 438 37.67 -28.49 14.34
C ILE A 438 38.95 -28.49 13.47
N VAL A 439 38.99 -27.49 12.56
CA VAL A 439 40.13 -27.35 11.64
C VAL A 439 41.42 -27.06 12.43
N ARG A 440 41.36 -26.24 13.49
CA ARG A 440 42.50 -25.91 14.34
C ARG A 440 43.06 -27.14 15.06
N ALA A 441 42.17 -28.03 15.52
CA ALA A 441 42.58 -29.27 16.18
C ALA A 441 43.36 -30.23 15.25
N MET A 442 43.26 -30.09 13.94
CA MET A 442 43.99 -30.86 12.94
C MET A 442 45.32 -30.21 12.53
N CYS A 443 45.66 -29.05 13.09
CA CYS A 443 46.84 -28.29 12.70
C CYS A 443 47.99 -28.42 13.68
N MET A 444 49.20 -28.21 13.18
CA MET A 444 50.39 -28.17 14.04
C MET A 444 50.26 -27.04 15.07
N PRO A 445 50.72 -27.26 16.31
CA PRO A 445 50.80 -26.24 17.33
C PRO A 445 51.74 -25.09 16.89
N ASP A 446 51.28 -23.86 16.83
CA ASP A 446 52.08 -22.69 16.48
C ASP A 446 52.05 -21.59 17.56
N GLY A 447 51.44 -21.88 18.71
CA GLY A 447 51.35 -20.96 19.84
C GLY A 447 50.35 -19.82 19.66
N LYS A 448 49.54 -19.82 18.59
CA LYS A 448 48.56 -18.76 18.26
C LYS A 448 47.14 -19.02 18.73
N ASP A 449 46.91 -20.09 19.53
CA ASP A 449 45.55 -20.49 19.95
C ASP A 449 44.81 -19.39 20.70
N ALA A 450 45.47 -18.64 21.56
CA ALA A 450 44.87 -17.53 22.27
C ALA A 450 44.40 -16.43 21.31
N GLN A 451 45.21 -16.07 20.31
CA GLN A 451 44.90 -15.07 19.31
C GLN A 451 43.73 -15.52 18.41
N VAL A 452 43.74 -16.78 17.97
CA VAL A 452 42.64 -17.34 17.17
C VAL A 452 41.35 -17.31 17.97
N ASN A 453 41.34 -17.76 19.23
CA ASN A 453 40.16 -17.78 20.08
C ASN A 453 39.63 -16.38 20.37
N GLU A 454 40.50 -15.42 20.65
CA GLU A 454 40.09 -14.01 20.86
C GLU A 454 39.38 -13.47 19.61
N GLN A 455 39.94 -13.70 18.43
CA GLN A 455 39.37 -13.25 17.16
C GLN A 455 38.05 -13.96 16.83
N LEU A 456 37.94 -15.25 17.11
CA LEU A 456 36.69 -16.00 16.96
C LEU A 456 35.57 -15.44 17.87
N LEU A 457 35.91 -15.09 19.11
CA LEU A 457 34.95 -14.44 20.02
C LEU A 457 34.50 -13.08 19.51
N LEU A 458 35.41 -12.28 18.92
CA LEU A 458 35.04 -11.03 18.28
C LEU A 458 34.10 -11.23 17.09
N PHE A 459 34.38 -12.20 16.22
CA PHE A 459 33.50 -12.52 15.08
C PHE A 459 32.15 -13.08 15.53
N GLN A 460 32.14 -13.94 16.56
CA GLN A 460 30.89 -14.44 17.15
C GLN A 460 30.08 -13.30 17.79
N GLY A 461 30.74 -12.36 18.48
CA GLY A 461 30.10 -11.16 19.03
C GLY A 461 29.49 -10.24 17.95
N ARG A 462 30.03 -10.24 16.74
CA ARG A 462 29.51 -9.56 15.54
C ARG A 462 28.56 -10.45 14.74
N ALA A 463 28.17 -11.60 15.23
CA ALA A 463 27.27 -12.56 14.60
C ALA A 463 27.73 -13.04 13.21
N MET A 464 29.03 -13.09 12.96
CA MET A 464 29.60 -13.58 11.72
C MET A 464 29.75 -15.09 11.76
N ARG A 465 29.51 -15.74 10.62
CA ARG A 465 29.90 -17.15 10.43
C ARG A 465 31.37 -17.22 10.14
N THR A 466 32.08 -18.15 10.77
CA THR A 466 33.52 -18.30 10.60
C THR A 466 33.85 -19.64 9.93
N LEU A 467 34.73 -19.60 8.94
CA LEU A 467 35.31 -20.76 8.28
C LEU A 467 36.82 -20.67 8.34
N ALA A 468 37.48 -21.71 8.87
CA ALA A 468 38.91 -21.83 8.80
C ALA A 468 39.36 -22.63 7.58
N VAL A 469 40.53 -22.30 7.09
CA VAL A 469 41.19 -22.96 5.98
C VAL A 469 42.55 -23.45 6.43
N ALA A 470 42.85 -24.72 6.16
CA ALA A 470 44.12 -25.35 6.42
C ALA A 470 44.51 -26.27 5.26
N TYR A 471 45.83 -26.54 5.12
CA TYR A 471 46.32 -27.52 4.14
C TYR A 471 47.57 -28.20 4.63
N ALA A 472 47.90 -29.35 4.01
CA ALA A 472 49.17 -30.06 4.19
C ALA A 472 49.58 -30.74 2.88
N GLU A 473 50.89 -31.01 2.75
CA GLU A 473 51.39 -31.89 1.68
C GLU A 473 51.05 -33.35 2.01
N THR A 474 50.60 -34.12 1.03
CA THR A 474 50.26 -35.53 1.25
C THR A 474 50.63 -36.39 0.05
N THR A 475 50.89 -37.66 0.33
CA THR A 475 51.05 -38.70 -0.71
C THR A 475 49.85 -39.61 -0.80
N ALA A 476 48.86 -39.42 0.10
CA ALA A 476 47.66 -40.24 0.17
C ALA A 476 46.78 -40.02 -1.05
N GLU A 477 45.97 -41.02 -1.42
CA GLU A 477 44.99 -40.96 -2.51
C GLU A 477 43.59 -40.75 -1.98
N ARG A 478 43.36 -41.03 -0.67
CA ARG A 478 42.04 -40.83 -0.03
C ARG A 478 42.14 -39.83 1.12
N CYS A 479 41.12 -39.00 1.25
CA CYS A 479 41.02 -38.02 2.32
C CYS A 479 41.05 -38.65 3.69
N GLU A 480 40.43 -39.82 3.86
CA GLU A 480 40.38 -40.57 5.14
C GLU A 480 41.80 -40.97 5.60
N ASP A 481 42.67 -41.39 4.68
CA ASP A 481 44.03 -41.77 4.99
C ASP A 481 44.92 -40.56 5.33
N ALA A 482 44.75 -39.46 4.59
CA ALA A 482 45.48 -38.23 4.87
C ALA A 482 45.07 -37.54 6.18
N LEU A 483 43.89 -37.84 6.70
CA LEU A 483 43.34 -37.23 7.93
C LEU A 483 43.55 -38.13 9.19
N ARG A 484 44.22 -39.30 9.09
CA ARG A 484 44.50 -40.18 10.26
C ARG A 484 45.45 -39.53 11.25
N ASP A 485 46.46 -38.82 10.79
CA ASP A 485 47.43 -38.07 11.61
C ASP A 485 47.70 -36.70 10.94
N PRO A 486 46.73 -35.81 11.01
CA PRO A 486 46.78 -34.55 10.23
C PRO A 486 47.73 -33.56 10.90
N GLN A 487 48.85 -33.21 10.20
CA GLN A 487 49.77 -32.15 10.59
C GLN A 487 49.64 -30.99 9.60
N MET A 488 48.53 -30.27 9.73
CA MET A 488 48.19 -29.21 8.76
C MET A 488 48.75 -27.86 9.17
N LEU A 489 48.94 -27.02 8.19
CA LEU A 489 49.21 -25.58 8.38
C LEU A 489 47.88 -24.85 8.49
N PHE A 490 47.64 -24.21 9.63
CA PHE A 490 46.48 -23.33 9.82
C PHE A 490 46.72 -22.00 9.09
N VAL A 491 45.97 -21.74 8.04
CA VAL A 491 46.21 -20.63 7.11
C VAL A 491 45.43 -19.37 7.45
N ALA A 492 44.11 -19.49 7.47
CA ALA A 492 43.26 -18.33 7.61
C ALA A 492 41.90 -18.68 8.21
N VAL A 493 41.27 -17.65 8.75
CA VAL A 493 39.87 -17.66 9.13
C VAL A 493 39.13 -16.59 8.36
N ALA A 494 38.11 -17.00 7.62
CA ALA A 494 37.20 -16.12 6.94
C ALA A 494 35.94 -15.84 7.80
N ALA A 495 35.62 -14.59 8.00
CA ALA A 495 34.41 -14.11 8.63
C ALA A 495 33.39 -13.74 7.58
N ILE A 496 32.23 -14.37 7.62
CA ILE A 496 31.18 -14.29 6.59
C ILE A 496 29.89 -13.81 7.23
N ALA A 497 29.28 -12.79 6.67
CA ALA A 497 28.03 -12.25 7.15
C ALA A 497 27.10 -11.90 5.97
N ASP A 498 25.80 -11.78 6.26
CA ASP A 498 24.82 -11.18 5.39
C ASP A 498 24.76 -9.68 5.72
N PRO A 499 25.29 -8.78 4.87
CA PRO A 499 25.43 -7.37 5.20
C PRO A 499 24.08 -6.66 5.29
N VAL A 500 24.00 -5.71 6.22
CA VAL A 500 22.87 -4.76 6.29
C VAL A 500 22.84 -3.92 5.02
N ARG A 501 21.66 -3.69 4.47
CA ARG A 501 21.47 -2.80 3.31
C ARG A 501 21.85 -1.36 3.70
N GLU A 502 22.49 -0.63 2.82
CA GLU A 502 23.01 0.72 3.09
C GLU A 502 21.90 1.74 3.42
N ASP A 503 20.71 1.58 2.86
CA ASP A 503 19.59 2.49 3.04
C ASP A 503 18.82 2.27 4.35
N VAL A 504 18.92 1.10 4.98
CA VAL A 504 18.13 0.70 6.14
C VAL A 504 18.36 1.59 7.36
N PRO A 505 19.59 1.93 7.81
CA PRO A 505 19.77 2.75 9.00
C PRO A 505 19.07 4.13 8.88
N ALA A 506 19.18 4.77 7.72
CA ALA A 506 18.53 6.04 7.48
C ALA A 506 17.00 5.94 7.41
N ALA A 507 16.46 4.85 6.85
CA ALA A 507 15.03 4.61 6.77
C ALA A 507 14.43 4.27 8.14
N VAL A 508 15.11 3.44 8.95
CA VAL A 508 14.76 3.13 10.34
C VAL A 508 14.71 4.41 11.17
N ALA A 509 15.76 5.25 11.11
CA ALA A 509 15.78 6.52 11.82
C ALA A 509 14.62 7.46 11.42
N ARG A 510 14.24 7.49 10.15
CA ARG A 510 13.07 8.24 9.68
C ARG A 510 11.75 7.71 10.24
N CYS A 511 11.58 6.39 10.30
CA CYS A 511 10.39 5.78 10.89
C CYS A 511 10.32 6.04 12.40
N MET A 512 11.43 5.89 13.13
CA MET A 512 11.48 6.19 14.57
C MET A 512 11.20 7.67 14.85
N LYS A 513 11.76 8.59 14.05
CA LYS A 513 11.45 10.03 14.13
C LYS A 513 9.97 10.31 13.87
N ALA A 514 9.33 9.52 13.03
CA ALA A 514 7.91 9.59 12.76
C ALA A 514 7.04 8.98 13.88
N GLY A 515 7.64 8.56 15.01
CA GLY A 515 6.95 7.96 16.15
C GLY A 515 6.49 6.53 15.91
N ILE A 516 7.17 5.80 15.02
CA ILE A 516 6.85 4.40 14.70
C ILE A 516 7.88 3.52 15.40
N ASP A 517 7.42 2.58 16.23
CA ASP A 517 8.24 1.57 16.84
C ASP A 517 8.63 0.49 15.83
N ILE A 518 9.90 0.09 15.85
CA ILE A 518 10.40 -0.99 15.00
C ILE A 518 10.73 -2.18 15.89
N LYS A 519 10.33 -3.37 15.47
CA LYS A 519 10.59 -4.64 16.16
C LYS A 519 11.18 -5.63 15.16
N ILE A 520 12.36 -6.18 15.51
CA ILE A 520 12.98 -7.24 14.72
C ILE A 520 12.43 -8.58 15.21
N VAL A 521 11.93 -9.39 14.29
CA VAL A 521 11.33 -10.70 14.57
C VAL A 521 11.95 -11.71 13.63
N THR A 522 12.90 -12.49 14.12
CA THR A 522 13.74 -13.36 13.26
C THR A 522 13.92 -14.77 13.83
N GLY A 523 14.13 -15.75 12.95
CA GLY A 523 14.56 -17.09 13.31
C GLY A 523 16.02 -17.17 13.77
N ASP A 524 16.82 -16.14 13.61
CA ASP A 524 18.24 -16.08 13.94
C ASP A 524 18.52 -16.09 15.45
N THR A 525 19.80 -16.25 15.78
CA THR A 525 20.27 -16.22 17.17
C THR A 525 20.15 -14.83 17.79
N PRO A 526 20.02 -14.74 19.14
CA PRO A 526 19.97 -13.45 19.84
C PRO A 526 21.17 -12.53 19.53
N ALA A 527 22.36 -13.10 19.43
CA ALA A 527 23.57 -12.34 19.13
C ALA A 527 23.51 -11.68 17.74
N THR A 528 23.07 -12.45 16.72
CA THR A 528 22.90 -11.94 15.34
C THR A 528 21.85 -10.83 15.29
N ALA A 529 20.68 -11.06 15.90
CA ALA A 529 19.58 -10.10 15.91
C ALA A 529 19.97 -8.79 16.60
N ARG A 530 20.70 -8.88 17.72
CA ARG A 530 21.17 -7.71 18.47
C ARG A 530 22.23 -6.91 17.69
N GLU A 531 23.17 -7.59 17.03
CA GLU A 531 24.19 -6.91 16.22
C GLU A 531 23.56 -6.17 15.03
N ILE A 532 22.61 -6.76 14.34
CA ILE A 532 21.85 -6.09 13.27
C ILE A 532 21.08 -4.90 13.85
N ALA A 533 20.38 -5.07 14.98
CA ALA A 533 19.66 -3.98 15.64
C ALA A 533 20.59 -2.82 16.04
N ARG A 534 21.83 -3.12 16.47
CA ARG A 534 22.84 -2.11 16.76
C ARG A 534 23.30 -1.37 15.49
N ARG A 535 23.57 -2.09 14.40
CA ARG A 535 24.02 -1.49 13.12
C ARG A 535 22.95 -0.58 12.50
N ILE A 536 21.68 -0.88 12.68
CA ILE A 536 20.58 -0.06 12.16
C ILE A 536 20.14 1.05 13.13
N GLY A 537 20.78 1.19 14.31
CA GLY A 537 20.46 2.21 15.30
C GLY A 537 19.19 1.96 16.10
N LEU A 538 18.70 0.72 16.16
CA LEU A 538 17.54 0.32 16.98
C LEU A 538 17.93 -0.07 18.40
N TRP A 539 19.10 -0.69 18.57
CA TRP A 539 19.63 -1.15 19.86
C TRP A 539 20.78 -0.28 20.35
N HIS A 540 20.72 0.12 21.62
CA HIS A 540 21.74 0.90 22.32
C HIS A 540 22.11 0.22 23.63
N ASP A 541 23.35 -0.24 23.75
CA ASP A 541 23.82 -1.01 24.92
C ASP A 541 23.71 -0.25 26.25
N GLU A 542 23.67 1.10 26.21
CA GLU A 542 23.56 1.93 27.39
C GLU A 542 22.11 2.04 27.94
N THR A 543 21.09 1.87 27.09
CA THR A 543 19.69 2.09 27.44
C THR A 543 18.83 0.83 27.36
N ASP A 544 19.23 -0.12 26.52
CA ASP A 544 18.49 -1.35 26.27
C ASP A 544 19.00 -2.50 27.16
N SER A 545 18.12 -3.41 27.51
CA SER A 545 18.39 -4.51 28.42
C SER A 545 17.66 -5.78 27.97
N SER A 546 17.79 -6.86 28.71
CA SER A 546 17.05 -8.10 28.51
C SER A 546 15.51 -7.94 28.50
N ARG A 547 15.02 -6.80 28.95
CA ARG A 547 13.59 -6.47 28.85
C ARG A 547 13.16 -6.14 27.42
N ASN A 548 14.10 -5.68 26.60
CA ASN A 548 13.86 -5.26 25.21
C ASN A 548 14.13 -6.39 24.21
N GLU A 549 14.59 -7.53 24.67
CA GLU A 549 14.79 -8.72 23.84
C GLU A 549 14.13 -9.96 24.46
N MET A 550 13.76 -10.93 23.62
CA MET A 550 13.18 -12.20 24.03
C MET A 550 13.43 -13.26 22.97
N THR A 551 13.59 -14.51 23.39
CA THR A 551 13.63 -15.64 22.46
C THR A 551 12.22 -16.18 22.21
N GLY A 552 12.00 -16.84 21.06
CA GLY A 552 10.72 -17.49 20.76
C GLY A 552 10.33 -18.56 21.79
N VAL A 553 11.31 -19.23 22.41
CA VAL A 553 11.05 -20.21 23.47
C VAL A 553 10.50 -19.52 24.72
N GLU A 554 11.12 -18.42 25.17
CA GLU A 554 10.64 -17.63 26.31
C GLU A 554 9.25 -17.04 26.01
N PHE A 555 9.05 -16.52 24.80
CA PHE A 555 7.78 -15.97 24.33
C PHE A 555 6.66 -17.01 24.32
N ALA A 556 6.94 -18.24 23.87
CA ALA A 556 5.97 -19.33 23.86
C ALA A 556 5.59 -19.83 25.27
N ALA A 557 6.52 -19.74 26.23
CA ALA A 557 6.31 -20.18 27.62
C ALA A 557 5.47 -19.22 28.45
N MET A 558 5.34 -17.95 28.05
CA MET A 558 4.60 -16.92 28.79
C MET A 558 3.10 -16.88 28.40
N SER A 559 2.25 -16.52 29.36
CA SER A 559 0.82 -16.25 29.11
C SER A 559 0.61 -14.98 28.28
N ASP A 560 -0.59 -14.83 27.67
CA ASP A 560 -0.92 -13.62 26.92
C ASP A 560 -0.98 -12.38 27.83
N GLU A 561 -1.42 -12.52 29.08
CA GLU A 561 -1.49 -11.45 30.07
C GLU A 561 -0.10 -10.92 30.42
N GLU A 562 0.86 -11.80 30.69
CA GLU A 562 2.25 -11.43 30.97
C GLU A 562 2.92 -10.77 29.75
N LEU A 563 2.67 -11.32 28.55
CA LEU A 563 3.19 -10.78 27.31
C LEU A 563 2.62 -9.39 26.99
N LEU A 564 1.36 -9.12 27.30
CA LEU A 564 0.76 -7.81 27.10
C LEU A 564 1.51 -6.69 27.83
N GLU A 565 2.13 -6.96 28.99
CA GLU A 565 2.93 -5.97 29.70
C GLU A 565 4.31 -5.74 29.07
N ARG A 566 4.82 -6.72 28.29
CA ARG A 566 6.17 -6.69 27.76
C ARG A 566 6.28 -6.34 26.28
N VAL A 567 5.26 -6.65 25.45
CA VAL A 567 5.33 -6.53 23.99
C VAL A 567 5.59 -5.12 23.49
N GLN A 568 5.17 -4.09 24.22
CA GLN A 568 5.46 -2.70 23.82
C GLN A 568 6.95 -2.39 23.95
N ALA A 569 7.61 -2.80 25.06
CA ALA A 569 9.02 -2.56 25.27
C ALA A 569 9.94 -3.46 24.43
N LEU A 570 9.40 -4.57 23.89
CA LEU A 570 10.16 -5.53 23.11
C LEU A 570 10.65 -4.89 21.79
N LYS A 571 11.96 -4.98 21.52
CA LYS A 571 12.60 -4.54 20.27
C LYS A 571 13.04 -5.71 19.41
N ILE A 572 13.46 -6.81 20.04
CA ILE A 572 14.02 -7.98 19.35
C ILE A 572 13.33 -9.25 19.83
N MET A 573 12.81 -10.05 18.91
CA MET A 573 12.39 -11.42 19.13
C MET A 573 13.22 -12.34 18.24
N SER A 574 14.12 -13.11 18.85
CA SER A 574 15.04 -14.04 18.19
C SER A 574 14.53 -15.48 18.26
N ARG A 575 14.97 -16.36 17.33
CA ARG A 575 14.50 -17.75 17.22
C ARG A 575 12.97 -17.86 17.22
N ALA A 576 12.31 -16.89 16.59
CA ALA A 576 10.87 -16.83 16.47
C ALA A 576 10.36 -17.87 15.47
N ARG A 577 9.29 -18.57 15.84
CA ARG A 577 8.55 -19.45 14.95
C ARG A 577 7.46 -18.63 14.20
N PRO A 578 6.92 -19.14 13.10
CA PRO A 578 5.83 -18.46 12.36
C PRO A 578 4.63 -18.09 13.24
N LEU A 579 4.20 -18.99 14.13
CA LEU A 579 3.09 -18.75 15.05
C LEU A 579 3.43 -17.72 16.15
N ASP A 580 4.70 -17.63 16.56
CA ASP A 580 5.14 -16.62 17.52
C ASP A 580 5.06 -15.22 16.90
N LYS A 581 5.45 -15.09 15.60
CA LYS A 581 5.29 -13.85 14.83
C LYS A 581 3.81 -13.40 14.78
N GLN A 582 2.91 -14.30 14.45
CA GLN A 582 1.48 -14.02 14.42
C GLN A 582 0.93 -13.64 15.81
N ARG A 583 1.31 -14.37 16.87
CA ARG A 583 0.90 -14.11 18.24
C ARG A 583 1.35 -12.73 18.72
N LEU A 584 2.59 -12.33 18.40
CA LEU A 584 3.10 -10.98 18.70
C LEU A 584 2.24 -9.90 18.05
N VAL A 585 1.93 -10.04 16.77
CA VAL A 585 1.07 -9.10 16.04
C VAL A 585 -0.30 -8.97 16.72
N ARG A 586 -0.91 -10.09 17.08
CA ARG A 586 -2.21 -10.11 17.79
C ARG A 586 -2.16 -9.39 19.12
N LEU A 587 -1.11 -9.58 19.91
CA LEU A 587 -0.94 -8.94 21.22
C LEU A 587 -0.75 -7.42 21.08
N LEU A 588 0.05 -6.97 20.11
CA LEU A 588 0.22 -5.55 19.80
C LEU A 588 -1.11 -4.91 19.37
N GLN A 589 -1.88 -5.60 18.52
CA GLN A 589 -3.22 -5.13 18.11
C GLN A 589 -4.20 -5.04 19.30
N ARG A 590 -4.14 -5.98 20.26
CA ARG A 590 -4.93 -5.90 21.52
C ARG A 590 -4.53 -4.70 22.37
N LYS A 591 -3.30 -4.24 22.32
CA LYS A 591 -2.84 -2.98 22.93
C LYS A 591 -3.30 -1.73 22.21
N GLY A 592 -3.98 -1.87 21.08
CA GLY A 592 -4.45 -0.75 20.26
C GLY A 592 -3.46 -0.29 19.20
N GLU A 593 -2.32 -0.98 19.04
CA GLU A 593 -1.32 -0.66 18.03
C GLU A 593 -1.82 -1.04 16.62
N ILE A 594 -1.42 -0.25 15.63
CA ILE A 594 -1.62 -0.54 14.21
C ILE A 594 -0.31 -1.10 13.68
N VAL A 595 -0.33 -2.41 13.40
CA VAL A 595 0.88 -3.18 13.13
C VAL A 595 1.05 -3.41 11.63
N ALA A 596 2.21 -3.02 11.11
CA ALA A 596 2.69 -3.49 9.80
C ALA A 596 3.69 -4.63 10.01
N VAL A 597 3.67 -5.63 9.14
CA VAL A 597 4.61 -6.75 9.18
C VAL A 597 5.30 -6.86 7.83
N THR A 598 6.63 -7.04 7.84
CA THR A 598 7.37 -7.39 6.62
C THR A 598 7.78 -8.85 6.63
N GLY A 599 7.85 -9.45 5.46
CA GLY A 599 8.33 -10.82 5.28
C GLY A 599 8.53 -11.17 3.81
N ASP A 600 9.37 -12.18 3.55
CA ASP A 600 9.70 -12.67 2.22
C ASP A 600 9.41 -14.17 2.03
N GLY A 601 9.26 -14.90 3.14
CA GLY A 601 9.09 -16.33 3.16
C GLY A 601 7.67 -16.84 3.44
N THR A 602 7.43 -18.11 3.19
CA THR A 602 6.22 -18.83 3.58
C THR A 602 5.95 -18.77 5.08
N ASN A 603 7.02 -18.73 5.87
CA ASN A 603 6.97 -18.66 7.34
C ASN A 603 6.36 -17.33 7.84
N ASP A 604 6.34 -16.29 7.00
CA ASP A 604 5.81 -14.98 7.35
C ASP A 604 4.34 -14.82 6.97
N ALA A 605 3.82 -15.65 6.06
CA ALA A 605 2.48 -15.54 5.53
C ALA A 605 1.38 -15.45 6.60
N PRO A 606 1.39 -16.22 7.70
CA PRO A 606 0.40 -16.09 8.77
C PRO A 606 0.43 -14.72 9.44
N ALA A 607 1.63 -14.17 9.67
CA ALA A 607 1.81 -12.86 10.28
C ALA A 607 1.43 -11.72 9.31
N LEU A 608 1.82 -11.84 8.02
CA LEU A 608 1.46 -10.90 6.95
C LEU A 608 -0.06 -10.76 6.79
N ASN A 609 -0.75 -11.89 6.72
CA ASN A 609 -2.21 -11.89 6.55
C ASN A 609 -2.96 -11.37 7.79
N PHE A 610 -2.40 -11.57 8.99
CA PHE A 610 -3.03 -11.15 10.24
C PHE A 610 -2.73 -9.70 10.62
N ALA A 611 -1.70 -9.10 10.05
CA ALA A 611 -1.30 -7.72 10.30
C ALA A 611 -2.38 -6.72 9.84
N ASN A 612 -2.32 -5.48 10.34
CA ASN A 612 -3.14 -4.41 9.78
C ASN A 612 -2.67 -4.02 8.37
N VAL A 613 -1.35 -4.18 8.10
CA VAL A 613 -0.77 -4.09 6.76
C VAL A 613 0.34 -5.13 6.63
N GLY A 614 0.17 -6.09 5.74
CA GLY A 614 1.21 -7.04 5.34
C GLY A 614 2.06 -6.45 4.21
N LEU A 615 3.38 -6.49 4.35
CA LEU A 615 4.37 -5.97 3.40
C LEU A 615 5.25 -7.12 2.92
N SER A 616 5.10 -7.58 1.69
CA SER A 616 5.99 -8.58 1.10
C SER A 616 7.14 -7.94 0.34
N MET A 617 8.27 -8.64 0.27
CA MET A 617 9.38 -8.28 -0.60
C MET A 617 9.09 -8.63 -2.05
N GLY A 618 9.65 -7.90 -2.99
CA GLY A 618 9.54 -8.17 -4.42
C GLY A 618 10.20 -9.50 -4.81
N SER A 619 11.33 -9.83 -4.17
CA SER A 619 12.03 -11.13 -4.28
C SER A 619 11.38 -12.25 -3.45
N GLY A 620 10.38 -11.93 -2.61
CA GLY A 620 9.73 -12.90 -1.73
C GLY A 620 8.92 -13.96 -2.47
N THR A 621 8.61 -15.05 -1.76
CA THR A 621 7.81 -16.16 -2.28
C THR A 621 6.41 -15.73 -2.71
N SER A 622 5.79 -16.48 -3.61
CA SER A 622 4.41 -16.23 -4.07
C SER A 622 3.44 -16.20 -2.89
N VAL A 623 3.63 -17.07 -1.91
CA VAL A 623 2.79 -17.15 -0.71
C VAL A 623 2.87 -15.90 0.14
N ALA A 624 4.07 -15.36 0.37
CA ALA A 624 4.26 -14.11 1.09
C ALA A 624 3.59 -12.94 0.35
N LYS A 625 3.74 -12.90 -0.98
CA LYS A 625 3.10 -11.89 -1.84
C LYS A 625 1.57 -11.98 -1.77
N ASP A 626 1.00 -13.18 -1.85
CA ASP A 626 -0.46 -13.37 -1.82
C ASP A 626 -1.06 -13.10 -0.43
N ALA A 627 -0.30 -13.32 0.65
CA ALA A 627 -0.69 -12.98 2.01
C ALA A 627 -0.57 -11.49 2.33
N SER A 628 0.14 -10.70 1.50
CA SER A 628 0.43 -9.29 1.76
C SER A 628 -0.61 -8.34 1.18
N ASP A 629 -0.59 -7.10 1.68
CA ASP A 629 -1.41 -5.99 1.19
C ASP A 629 -0.64 -5.06 0.26
N ILE A 630 0.69 -4.99 0.44
CA ILE A 630 1.61 -4.19 -0.39
C ILE A 630 2.85 -5.04 -0.67
N THR A 631 3.33 -5.03 -1.91
CA THR A 631 4.61 -5.64 -2.31
C THR A 631 5.64 -4.54 -2.58
N LEU A 632 6.82 -4.66 -1.96
CA LEU A 632 7.95 -3.74 -2.12
C LEU A 632 8.82 -4.21 -3.28
N LEU A 633 8.70 -3.59 -4.45
CA LEU A 633 9.33 -4.07 -5.69
C LEU A 633 10.87 -3.98 -5.68
N ASP A 634 11.45 -3.18 -4.80
CA ASP A 634 12.90 -2.95 -4.67
C ASP A 634 13.50 -3.59 -3.42
N ASP A 635 12.71 -4.35 -2.67
CA ASP A 635 13.09 -4.96 -1.40
C ASP A 635 13.68 -3.96 -0.36
N SER A 636 13.39 -2.67 -0.52
CA SER A 636 13.99 -1.59 0.26
C SER A 636 13.13 -1.18 1.45
N PHE A 637 13.72 -1.09 2.63
CA PHE A 637 13.07 -0.52 3.81
C PHE A 637 12.73 0.97 3.62
N THR A 638 13.43 1.67 2.73
CA THR A 638 13.12 3.06 2.34
C THR A 638 11.74 3.17 1.70
N SER A 639 11.33 2.15 0.95
CA SER A 639 10.00 2.10 0.35
C SER A 639 8.90 1.98 1.41
N ILE A 640 9.15 1.30 2.55
CA ILE A 640 8.24 1.28 3.70
C ILE A 640 8.04 2.69 4.28
N ALA A 641 9.13 3.41 4.55
CA ALA A 641 9.06 4.79 5.03
C ALA A 641 8.30 5.71 4.04
N SER A 642 8.48 5.47 2.73
CA SER A 642 7.75 6.17 1.69
C SER A 642 6.26 5.83 1.69
N ALA A 643 5.89 4.57 1.89
CA ALA A 643 4.50 4.15 2.02
C ALA A 643 3.79 4.81 3.21
N VAL A 644 4.45 4.90 4.37
CA VAL A 644 3.95 5.65 5.54
C VAL A 644 3.72 7.11 5.19
N MET A 645 4.69 7.76 4.56
CA MET A 645 4.59 9.16 4.15
C MET A 645 3.40 9.39 3.20
N TRP A 646 3.21 8.50 2.23
CA TRP A 646 2.08 8.55 1.30
C TRP A 646 0.74 8.38 2.03
N GLY A 647 0.63 7.40 2.91
CA GLY A 647 -0.58 7.14 3.70
C GLY A 647 -0.97 8.34 4.59
N ARG A 648 0.00 8.95 5.28
CA ARG A 648 -0.22 10.17 6.09
C ARG A 648 -0.63 11.37 5.22
N SER A 649 0.02 11.52 4.06
CA SER A 649 -0.31 12.60 3.12
C SER A 649 -1.70 12.44 2.51
N LEU A 650 -2.10 11.21 2.20
CA LEU A 650 -3.45 10.86 1.74
C LEU A 650 -4.51 11.32 2.77
N TYR A 651 -4.34 10.94 4.03
CA TYR A 651 -5.27 11.31 5.08
C TYR A 651 -5.39 12.83 5.22
N ARG A 652 -4.28 13.56 5.17
CA ARG A 652 -4.30 15.03 5.20
C ARG A 652 -5.01 15.65 4.00
N ASN A 653 -4.84 15.09 2.82
CA ASN A 653 -5.53 15.59 1.63
C ASN A 653 -7.05 15.40 1.74
N ILE A 654 -7.49 14.29 2.35
CA ILE A 654 -8.91 14.07 2.66
C ILE A 654 -9.40 15.05 3.73
N GLN A 655 -8.63 15.31 4.79
CA GLN A 655 -8.99 16.34 5.79
C GLN A 655 -9.13 17.73 5.16
N ARG A 656 -8.24 18.11 4.23
CA ARG A 656 -8.32 19.38 3.49
C ARG A 656 -9.59 19.46 2.64
N PHE A 657 -9.96 18.37 1.99
CA PHE A 657 -11.22 18.29 1.25
C PHE A 657 -12.43 18.43 2.17
N VAL A 658 -12.48 17.69 3.28
CA VAL A 658 -13.56 17.78 4.28
C VAL A 658 -13.67 19.20 4.85
N LEU A 659 -12.53 19.81 5.20
CA LEU A 659 -12.49 21.20 5.67
C LEU A 659 -13.12 22.16 4.67
N PHE A 660 -12.72 22.05 3.40
CA PHE A 660 -13.24 22.88 2.32
C PHE A 660 -14.75 22.72 2.17
N GLN A 661 -15.22 21.49 2.02
CA GLN A 661 -16.63 21.17 1.80
C GLN A 661 -17.52 21.61 2.96
N LEU A 662 -17.13 21.33 4.19
CA LEU A 662 -17.93 21.71 5.36
C LEU A 662 -18.00 23.22 5.57
N THR A 663 -16.96 23.97 5.22
CA THR A 663 -16.97 25.43 5.29
C THR A 663 -18.02 26.02 4.36
N ILE A 664 -18.13 25.46 3.16
CA ILE A 664 -19.08 25.92 2.14
C ILE A 664 -20.51 25.54 2.51
N ASN A 665 -20.72 24.30 2.91
CA ASN A 665 -22.06 23.83 3.31
C ASN A 665 -22.59 24.65 4.50
N PHE A 666 -21.73 24.95 5.49
CA PHE A 666 -22.08 25.79 6.61
C PHE A 666 -22.51 27.20 6.16
N ALA A 667 -21.73 27.84 5.28
CA ALA A 667 -22.04 29.17 4.77
C ALA A 667 -23.32 29.17 3.93
N ALA A 668 -23.46 28.22 3.02
CA ALA A 668 -24.59 28.09 2.13
C ALA A 668 -25.92 27.88 2.87
N ILE A 669 -25.95 26.95 3.84
CA ILE A 669 -27.12 26.67 4.65
C ILE A 669 -27.59 27.93 5.40
N ILE A 670 -26.67 28.66 6.05
CA ILE A 670 -27.04 29.86 6.82
C ILE A 670 -27.48 30.98 5.90
N VAL A 671 -26.82 31.19 4.77
CA VAL A 671 -27.20 32.26 3.82
C VAL A 671 -28.61 32.03 3.24
N VAL A 672 -28.93 30.80 2.83
CA VAL A 672 -30.24 30.45 2.33
C VAL A 672 -31.30 30.53 3.46
N PHE A 673 -30.98 30.04 4.64
CA PHE A 673 -31.87 30.12 5.79
C PHE A 673 -32.25 31.55 6.16
N VAL A 674 -31.25 32.39 6.40
CA VAL A 674 -31.46 33.79 6.83
C VAL A 674 -32.12 34.59 5.69
N GLY A 675 -31.65 34.42 4.44
CA GLY A 675 -32.22 35.07 3.27
C GLY A 675 -33.73 34.79 3.10
N SER A 676 -34.12 33.53 3.23
CA SER A 676 -35.52 33.10 3.08
C SER A 676 -36.44 33.63 4.19
N ILE A 677 -35.96 33.67 5.45
CA ILE A 677 -36.73 34.21 6.58
C ILE A 677 -36.95 35.72 6.45
N PHE A 678 -35.91 36.45 6.09
CA PHE A 678 -35.99 37.92 5.97
C PHE A 678 -36.61 38.41 4.68
N GLY A 679 -37.20 37.51 3.87
CA GLY A 679 -38.07 37.87 2.71
C GLY A 679 -37.27 38.36 1.50
N THR A 680 -36.04 37.99 1.37
CA THR A 680 -35.34 38.05 0.08
C THR A 680 -35.86 36.91 -0.79
N GLU A 681 -36.03 37.14 -2.09
CA GLU A 681 -36.15 36.03 -3.03
C GLU A 681 -34.98 35.05 -2.82
N MET A 682 -35.19 33.78 -3.23
CA MET A 682 -34.11 32.78 -3.10
C MET A 682 -32.78 33.35 -3.65
N PRO A 683 -31.76 33.58 -2.81
CA PRO A 683 -30.53 34.23 -3.25
C PRO A 683 -29.72 33.35 -4.20
N LEU A 684 -29.98 32.05 -4.17
CA LEU A 684 -29.38 31.04 -5.06
C LEU A 684 -30.47 30.09 -5.56
N THR A 685 -30.50 29.87 -6.87
CA THR A 685 -31.42 28.88 -7.47
C THR A 685 -30.89 27.44 -7.27
N VAL A 686 -31.76 26.45 -7.40
CA VAL A 686 -31.39 25.02 -7.32
C VAL A 686 -30.33 24.69 -8.35
N VAL A 687 -30.42 25.26 -9.57
CA VAL A 687 -29.44 25.03 -10.64
C VAL A 687 -28.05 25.60 -10.29
N GLN A 688 -27.99 26.79 -9.69
CA GLN A 688 -26.77 27.40 -9.19
C GLN A 688 -26.15 26.57 -8.06
N ILE A 689 -26.98 26.07 -7.15
CA ILE A 689 -26.55 25.18 -6.06
C ILE A 689 -25.94 23.88 -6.60
N LEU A 690 -26.56 23.28 -7.59
CA LEU A 690 -26.02 22.05 -8.22
C LEU A 690 -24.70 22.32 -8.93
N TRP A 691 -24.49 23.48 -9.56
CA TRP A 691 -23.18 23.88 -10.07
C TRP A 691 -22.13 23.99 -8.97
N VAL A 692 -22.50 24.61 -7.85
CA VAL A 692 -21.62 24.71 -6.66
C VAL A 692 -21.27 23.33 -6.12
N ASN A 693 -22.23 22.40 -6.06
CA ASN A 693 -21.96 21.01 -5.63
C ASN A 693 -21.00 20.29 -6.60
N ILE A 694 -21.13 20.48 -7.93
CA ILE A 694 -20.17 19.93 -8.89
C ILE A 694 -18.76 20.46 -8.63
N ILE A 695 -18.63 21.77 -8.33
CA ILE A 695 -17.34 22.35 -7.95
C ILE A 695 -16.80 21.67 -6.69
N MET A 696 -17.64 21.52 -5.66
CA MET A 696 -17.24 20.95 -4.38
C MET A 696 -16.89 19.47 -4.51
N ASP A 697 -17.81 18.70 -5.03
CA ASP A 697 -17.75 17.23 -4.94
C ASP A 697 -16.80 16.63 -5.97
N THR A 698 -16.66 17.26 -7.12
CA THR A 698 -15.85 16.73 -8.22
C THR A 698 -14.51 17.44 -8.35
N PHE A 699 -14.56 18.74 -8.60
CA PHE A 699 -13.35 19.50 -8.90
C PHE A 699 -12.47 19.69 -7.67
N ALA A 700 -13.03 20.03 -6.51
CA ALA A 700 -12.24 20.19 -5.29
C ALA A 700 -11.69 18.85 -4.79
N ALA A 701 -12.46 17.76 -4.90
CA ALA A 701 -11.96 16.42 -4.57
C ALA A 701 -10.76 16.04 -5.43
N LEU A 702 -10.84 16.24 -6.75
CA LEU A 702 -9.72 16.00 -7.67
C LEU A 702 -8.52 16.89 -7.36
N ALA A 703 -8.75 18.17 -7.10
CA ALA A 703 -7.70 19.12 -6.77
C ALA A 703 -6.95 18.72 -5.51
N MET A 704 -7.66 18.40 -4.42
CA MET A 704 -7.06 18.00 -3.15
C MET A 704 -6.40 16.62 -3.21
N ALA A 705 -7.02 15.65 -3.86
CA ALA A 705 -6.42 14.33 -4.08
C ALA A 705 -5.15 14.38 -4.93
N SER A 706 -5.01 15.38 -5.80
CA SER A 706 -3.84 15.54 -6.66
C SER A 706 -2.62 16.17 -5.97
N LEU A 707 -2.73 16.66 -4.74
CA LEU A 707 -1.63 17.29 -4.03
C LEU A 707 -0.47 16.31 -3.80
N PRO A 708 0.78 16.77 -3.90
CA PRO A 708 1.97 15.94 -3.65
C PRO A 708 2.07 15.54 -2.19
N PRO A 709 2.85 14.49 -1.86
CA PRO A 709 3.12 14.12 -0.48
C PRO A 709 3.92 15.22 0.21
N ASN A 710 3.67 15.38 1.50
CA ASN A 710 4.41 16.33 2.31
C ASN A 710 5.42 15.58 3.21
N PRO A 711 6.74 15.70 2.99
CA PRO A 711 7.74 15.05 3.84
C PRO A 711 7.64 15.43 5.32
N ALA A 712 7.09 16.61 5.64
CA ALA A 712 6.92 17.07 7.02
C ALA A 712 6.00 16.18 7.85
N VAL A 713 5.12 15.37 7.23
CA VAL A 713 4.26 14.42 7.95
C VAL A 713 5.05 13.32 8.68
N MET A 714 6.31 13.10 8.28
CA MET A 714 7.23 12.16 8.95
C MET A 714 7.90 12.74 10.21
N ASN A 715 7.64 14.01 10.55
CA ASN A 715 8.08 14.60 11.81
C ASN A 715 6.97 14.63 12.87
N GLU A 716 5.84 14.00 12.59
CA GLU A 716 4.67 13.94 13.47
C GLU A 716 4.44 12.51 13.93
N PRO A 717 3.94 12.30 15.16
CA PRO A 717 3.58 10.97 15.63
C PRO A 717 2.40 10.39 14.83
N PRO A 718 2.20 9.06 14.85
CA PRO A 718 1.03 8.42 14.27
C PRO A 718 -0.25 8.96 14.92
N ARG A 719 -1.31 9.04 14.13
CA ARG A 719 -2.63 9.43 14.67
C ARG A 719 -3.20 8.33 15.56
N PRO A 720 -3.93 8.68 16.64
CA PRO A 720 -4.70 7.71 17.41
C PRO A 720 -5.76 7.01 16.53
N LYS A 721 -5.99 5.72 16.77
CA LYS A 721 -6.92 4.89 15.99
C LYS A 721 -8.35 5.45 15.96
N ASP A 722 -8.79 6.02 17.08
CA ASP A 722 -10.15 6.53 17.29
C ASP A 722 -10.29 8.04 17.04
N GLU A 723 -9.23 8.69 16.54
CA GLU A 723 -9.29 10.13 16.26
C GLU A 723 -10.32 10.42 15.17
N PHE A 724 -11.28 11.32 15.51
CA PHE A 724 -12.29 11.75 14.54
C PHE A 724 -11.66 12.62 13.46
N ILE A 725 -12.06 12.45 12.20
CA ILE A 725 -11.46 13.12 11.06
C ILE A 725 -11.50 14.66 11.18
N ILE A 726 -12.54 15.20 11.82
CA ILE A 726 -12.66 16.64 12.09
C ILE A 726 -11.94 16.94 13.40
N THR A 727 -10.73 17.49 13.29
CA THR A 727 -9.98 17.96 14.47
C THR A 727 -10.58 19.26 15.02
N PRO A 728 -10.33 19.60 16.29
CA PRO A 728 -10.75 20.90 16.85
C PRO A 728 -10.21 22.09 16.07
N ALA A 729 -9.02 21.96 15.45
CA ALA A 729 -8.44 22.97 14.60
C ALA A 729 -9.23 23.16 13.30
N MET A 730 -9.66 22.04 12.69
CA MET A 730 -10.56 22.06 11.51
C MET A 730 -11.90 22.71 11.86
N ALA A 731 -12.55 22.28 12.94
CA ALA A 731 -13.83 22.83 13.38
C ALA A 731 -13.74 24.34 13.56
N ARG A 732 -12.72 24.83 14.27
CA ARG A 732 -12.48 26.27 14.45
C ARG A 732 -12.32 27.00 13.09
N THR A 733 -11.58 26.41 12.16
CA THR A 733 -11.38 27.01 10.82
C THR A 733 -12.67 27.02 10.03
N ILE A 734 -13.46 25.94 10.06
CA ILE A 734 -14.78 25.85 9.39
C ILE A 734 -15.71 26.97 9.90
N PHE A 735 -15.86 27.08 11.23
CA PHE A 735 -16.74 28.11 11.82
C PHE A 735 -16.22 29.53 11.54
N THR A 736 -14.92 29.77 11.66
CA THR A 736 -14.36 31.11 11.43
C THR A 736 -14.49 31.55 9.99
N CYS A 737 -14.02 30.72 9.03
CA CYS A 737 -14.11 31.05 7.60
C CYS A 737 -15.58 31.08 7.13
N GLY A 738 -16.39 30.12 7.56
CA GLY A 738 -17.79 30.05 7.22
C GLY A 738 -18.58 31.28 7.73
N THR A 739 -18.32 31.74 8.96
CA THR A 739 -18.94 32.95 9.51
C THR A 739 -18.54 34.22 8.75
N ILE A 740 -17.28 34.30 8.29
CA ILE A 740 -16.84 35.40 7.42
C ILE A 740 -17.60 35.37 6.10
N PHE A 741 -17.75 34.19 5.47
CA PHE A 741 -18.52 34.07 4.23
C PHE A 741 -19.98 34.48 4.42
N VAL A 742 -20.61 33.99 5.48
CA VAL A 742 -21.98 34.36 5.86
C VAL A 742 -22.10 35.89 6.03
N GLY A 743 -21.17 36.49 6.76
CA GLY A 743 -21.14 37.95 7.01
C GLY A 743 -21.03 38.76 5.72
N VAL A 744 -20.16 38.36 4.80
CA VAL A 744 -20.01 39.04 3.49
C VAL A 744 -21.29 38.89 2.66
N LEU A 745 -21.78 37.67 2.52
CA LEU A 745 -22.92 37.38 1.63
C LEU A 745 -24.23 37.99 2.17
N LEU A 746 -24.50 37.84 3.47
CA LEU A 746 -25.69 38.48 4.05
C LEU A 746 -25.58 40.00 4.10
N GLY A 747 -24.37 40.51 4.38
CA GLY A 747 -24.07 41.93 4.33
C GLY A 747 -24.40 42.54 2.96
N MET A 748 -24.04 41.87 1.86
CA MET A 748 -24.40 42.28 0.49
C MET A 748 -25.92 42.26 0.27
N LEU A 749 -26.59 41.16 0.64
CA LEU A 749 -28.04 41.05 0.47
C LEU A 749 -28.80 42.13 1.23
N PHE A 750 -28.47 42.34 2.50
CA PHE A 750 -29.16 43.36 3.30
C PHE A 750 -28.86 44.79 2.85
N TYR A 751 -27.58 45.03 2.45
CA TYR A 751 -27.21 46.35 1.89
C TYR A 751 -28.02 46.68 0.63
N TRP A 752 -28.06 45.75 -0.33
CA TRP A 752 -28.82 46.00 -1.57
C TRP A 752 -30.34 46.12 -1.32
N ARG A 753 -30.87 45.28 -0.46
CA ARG A 753 -32.28 45.40 -0.08
C ARG A 753 -32.63 46.74 0.59
N ALA A 754 -31.74 47.25 1.44
CA ALA A 754 -31.92 48.54 2.10
C ALA A 754 -31.82 49.72 1.13
N THR A 755 -31.03 49.60 0.06
CA THR A 755 -30.76 50.67 -0.88
C THR A 755 -31.70 50.66 -2.10
N THR A 756 -32.06 49.46 -2.60
CA THR A 756 -32.84 49.31 -3.84
C THR A 756 -34.27 48.77 -3.64
N GLY A 757 -34.56 48.26 -2.45
CA GLY A 757 -35.83 47.63 -2.11
C GLY A 757 -35.97 46.20 -2.62
N GLU A 758 -35.93 46.01 -3.95
CA GLU A 758 -35.91 44.69 -4.60
C GLU A 758 -34.55 44.41 -5.21
N LEU A 759 -34.16 43.12 -5.23
CA LEU A 759 -32.87 42.68 -5.79
C LEU A 759 -32.95 42.56 -7.31
N SER A 760 -32.11 43.29 -8.04
CA SER A 760 -32.03 43.13 -9.50
C SER A 760 -31.39 41.82 -9.90
N LEU A 761 -31.66 41.33 -11.13
CA LEU A 761 -31.03 40.13 -11.67
C LEU A 761 -29.50 40.25 -11.72
N GLU A 762 -29.00 41.44 -12.01
CA GLU A 762 -27.57 41.77 -12.02
C GLU A 762 -26.94 41.60 -10.62
N GLN A 763 -27.61 42.11 -9.55
CA GLN A 763 -27.18 41.97 -8.17
C GLN A 763 -27.16 40.52 -7.75
N LEU A 764 -28.14 39.72 -8.14
CA LEU A 764 -28.17 38.28 -7.89
C LEU A 764 -27.05 37.54 -8.65
N THR A 765 -26.71 37.96 -9.86
CA THR A 765 -25.59 37.41 -10.63
C THR A 765 -24.24 37.71 -9.96
N VAL A 766 -24.05 38.95 -9.50
CA VAL A 766 -22.87 39.32 -8.72
C VAL A 766 -22.77 38.50 -7.42
N PHE A 767 -23.90 38.35 -6.71
CA PHE A 767 -23.99 37.55 -5.51
C PHE A 767 -23.55 36.10 -5.73
N PHE A 768 -24.09 35.45 -6.76
CA PHE A 768 -23.73 34.10 -7.16
C PHE A 768 -22.26 34.01 -7.52
N SER A 769 -21.72 34.96 -8.27
CA SER A 769 -20.30 35.01 -8.64
C SER A 769 -19.39 35.20 -7.42
N VAL A 770 -19.74 36.07 -6.49
CA VAL A 770 -19.02 36.25 -5.21
C VAL A 770 -19.03 34.97 -4.42
N PHE A 771 -20.18 34.30 -4.32
CA PHE A 771 -20.28 33.01 -3.60
C PHE A 771 -19.34 31.96 -4.19
N VAL A 772 -19.25 31.82 -5.51
CA VAL A 772 -18.33 30.85 -6.16
C VAL A 772 -16.88 31.27 -6.01
N PHE A 773 -16.52 32.55 -6.15
CA PHE A 773 -15.14 33.01 -6.03
C PHE A 773 -14.62 33.00 -4.58
N LEU A 774 -15.47 33.17 -3.59
CA LEU A 774 -15.11 32.92 -2.19
C LEU A 774 -14.67 31.46 -1.97
N GLN A 775 -15.38 30.52 -2.59
CA GLN A 775 -14.99 29.10 -2.56
C GLN A 775 -13.70 28.83 -3.32
N PHE A 776 -13.56 29.41 -4.51
CA PHE A 776 -12.35 29.35 -5.31
C PHE A 776 -11.10 29.72 -4.50
N TRP A 777 -11.14 30.86 -3.82
CA TRP A 777 -10.04 31.33 -2.98
C TRP A 777 -9.90 30.50 -1.69
N ASN A 778 -10.99 29.96 -1.15
CA ASN A 778 -10.96 29.07 -0.01
C ASN A 778 -10.27 27.73 -0.29
N MET A 779 -10.23 27.28 -1.56
CA MET A 779 -9.42 26.11 -1.93
C MET A 779 -7.93 26.29 -1.62
N PHE A 780 -7.41 27.53 -1.78
CA PHE A 780 -6.04 27.86 -1.36
C PHE A 780 -5.87 27.76 0.15
N ASN A 781 -6.85 28.24 0.93
CA ASN A 781 -6.83 28.11 2.38
C ASN A 781 -6.88 26.67 2.84
N ALA A 782 -7.72 25.84 2.22
CA ALA A 782 -7.79 24.40 2.49
C ALA A 782 -6.48 23.69 2.11
N LYS A 783 -5.87 23.99 0.95
CA LYS A 783 -4.54 23.50 0.57
C LYS A 783 -3.48 23.84 1.61
N GLY A 784 -3.52 25.07 2.12
CA GLY A 784 -2.59 25.58 3.13
C GLY A 784 -2.93 25.18 4.57
N PHE A 785 -3.97 24.38 4.80
CA PHE A 785 -4.30 23.91 6.14
C PHE A 785 -3.15 23.07 6.71
N GLU A 786 -2.66 23.47 7.90
CA GLU A 786 -1.49 22.88 8.58
C GLU A 786 -0.17 22.92 7.79
N ALA A 787 -0.11 23.65 6.67
CA ALA A 787 1.14 23.83 5.96
C ALA A 787 2.06 24.84 6.68
N CYS A 788 3.37 24.57 6.61
CA CYS A 788 4.40 25.45 7.19
C CYS A 788 4.82 26.60 6.25
N HIS A 789 4.38 26.61 5.01
CA HIS A 789 4.76 27.58 3.98
C HIS A 789 3.55 28.34 3.46
N SER A 790 3.78 29.50 2.84
CA SER A 790 2.73 30.19 2.08
C SER A 790 2.18 29.26 1.00
N VAL A 791 0.89 29.36 0.72
CA VAL A 791 0.23 28.53 -0.30
C VAL A 791 0.84 28.71 -1.67
N LEU A 792 1.46 29.87 -1.91
CA LEU A 792 2.14 30.21 -3.17
C LEU A 792 3.54 29.59 -3.31
N HIS A 793 4.12 29.05 -2.23
CA HIS A 793 5.49 28.51 -2.27
C HIS A 793 5.59 27.21 -3.10
N ASP A 794 4.53 26.41 -3.18
CA ASP A 794 4.55 25.07 -3.78
C ASP A 794 3.75 24.96 -5.09
N LEU A 795 3.95 25.97 -5.97
CA LEU A 795 3.21 26.07 -7.23
C LEU A 795 3.61 25.00 -8.24
N ARG A 796 4.91 24.63 -8.29
CA ARG A 796 5.46 23.73 -9.31
C ARG A 796 5.01 22.26 -9.16
N GLY A 797 4.75 21.80 -7.94
CA GLY A 797 4.29 20.43 -7.65
C GLY A 797 2.78 20.20 -7.84
N SER A 798 1.99 21.27 -8.04
CA SER A 798 0.52 21.23 -7.96
C SER A 798 -0.17 21.56 -9.29
N ARG A 799 0.37 21.12 -10.43
CA ARG A 799 -0.17 21.46 -11.77
C ARG A 799 -1.66 21.10 -11.93
N THR A 800 -2.07 19.93 -11.48
CA THR A 800 -3.47 19.49 -11.55
C THR A 800 -4.39 20.36 -10.71
N PHE A 801 -3.93 20.82 -9.54
CA PHE A 801 -4.68 21.75 -8.69
C PHE A 801 -4.97 23.05 -9.42
N PHE A 802 -3.98 23.67 -10.10
CA PHE A 802 -4.18 24.90 -10.86
C PHE A 802 -5.02 24.71 -12.11
N LEU A 803 -4.88 23.56 -12.79
CA LEU A 803 -5.74 23.23 -13.93
C LEU A 803 -7.21 23.16 -13.50
N VAL A 804 -7.49 22.54 -12.37
CA VAL A 804 -8.85 22.46 -11.83
C VAL A 804 -9.38 23.84 -11.46
N LEU A 805 -8.57 24.67 -10.81
CA LEU A 805 -8.95 26.06 -10.51
C LEU A 805 -9.29 26.85 -11.78
N LEU A 806 -8.47 26.69 -12.82
CA LEU A 806 -8.74 27.32 -14.12
C LEU A 806 -10.07 26.83 -14.71
N LEU A 807 -10.35 25.54 -14.64
CA LEU A 807 -11.62 24.97 -15.12
C LEU A 807 -12.83 25.53 -14.35
N ILE A 808 -12.71 25.70 -13.04
CA ILE A 808 -13.76 26.31 -12.21
C ILE A 808 -13.99 27.77 -12.63
N ALA A 809 -12.90 28.54 -12.76
CA ALA A 809 -13.01 29.96 -13.14
C ALA A 809 -13.61 30.13 -14.54
N VAL A 810 -13.15 29.35 -15.51
CA VAL A 810 -13.70 29.39 -16.90
C VAL A 810 -15.15 28.92 -16.90
N GLY A 811 -15.49 27.85 -16.18
CA GLY A 811 -16.87 27.36 -16.06
C GLY A 811 -17.80 28.41 -15.47
N GLN A 812 -17.38 29.11 -14.41
CA GLN A 812 -18.16 30.20 -13.80
C GLN A 812 -18.39 31.36 -14.78
N VAL A 813 -17.35 31.78 -15.49
CA VAL A 813 -17.50 32.85 -16.50
C VAL A 813 -18.47 32.41 -17.61
N LEU A 814 -18.33 31.18 -18.13
CA LEU A 814 -19.23 30.66 -19.16
C LEU A 814 -20.70 30.61 -18.70
N ILE A 815 -20.94 30.19 -17.46
CA ILE A 815 -22.30 30.13 -16.89
C ILE A 815 -22.88 31.52 -16.73
N VAL A 816 -22.11 32.48 -16.26
CA VAL A 816 -22.59 33.85 -16.07
C VAL A 816 -22.86 34.53 -17.41
N GLU A 817 -22.00 34.40 -18.40
CA GLU A 817 -22.10 35.08 -19.68
C GLU A 817 -23.16 34.43 -20.62
N PHE A 818 -23.30 33.08 -20.57
CA PHE A 818 -24.14 32.33 -21.51
C PHE A 818 -25.29 31.57 -20.85
N GLY A 819 -25.34 31.46 -19.53
CA GLY A 819 -26.35 30.70 -18.81
C GLY A 819 -27.74 31.30 -18.82
N GLY A 820 -27.83 32.63 -18.90
CA GLY A 820 -29.08 33.39 -19.07
C GLY A 820 -30.18 32.95 -18.09
N PRO A 821 -31.40 32.76 -18.56
CA PRO A 821 -32.54 32.39 -17.71
C PRO A 821 -32.42 31.05 -16.98
N VAL A 822 -31.70 30.09 -17.56
CA VAL A 822 -31.52 28.75 -16.95
C VAL A 822 -30.77 28.84 -15.63
N PHE A 823 -29.71 29.65 -15.57
CA PHE A 823 -28.93 29.91 -14.37
C PHE A 823 -29.37 31.17 -13.63
N ARG A 824 -30.42 31.85 -14.09
CA ARG A 824 -30.86 33.15 -13.55
C ARG A 824 -29.68 34.12 -13.47
N THR A 825 -28.97 34.31 -14.59
CA THR A 825 -27.77 35.15 -14.70
C THR A 825 -27.90 36.15 -15.83
N THR A 826 -27.15 37.25 -15.72
CA THR A 826 -26.96 38.24 -16.78
C THR A 826 -25.47 38.48 -16.97
N PRO A 827 -24.99 38.76 -18.22
CA PRO A 827 -23.60 39.07 -18.46
C PRO A 827 -23.08 40.19 -17.55
N LEU A 828 -21.88 40.03 -17.00
CA LEU A 828 -21.23 41.00 -16.14
C LEU A 828 -20.21 41.84 -16.93
N THR A 829 -20.07 43.09 -16.57
CA THR A 829 -19.02 43.96 -17.11
C THR A 829 -17.64 43.56 -16.59
N TRP A 830 -16.59 43.90 -17.33
CA TRP A 830 -15.20 43.64 -16.91
C TRP A 830 -14.83 44.25 -15.56
N VAL A 831 -15.44 45.41 -15.24
CA VAL A 831 -15.23 46.06 -13.93
C VAL A 831 -15.80 45.21 -12.80
N GLN A 832 -17.04 44.74 -12.99
CA GLN A 832 -17.69 43.86 -12.00
C GLN A 832 -16.91 42.54 -11.79
N TRP A 833 -16.38 41.95 -12.88
CA TRP A 833 -15.52 40.77 -12.75
C TRP A 833 -14.24 41.09 -11.94
N LEU A 834 -13.60 42.22 -12.18
CA LEU A 834 -12.41 42.63 -11.43
C LEU A 834 -12.76 42.91 -9.96
N GLU A 835 -13.91 43.51 -9.67
CA GLU A 835 -14.38 43.73 -8.30
C GLU A 835 -14.65 42.38 -7.59
N VAL A 836 -15.37 41.47 -8.22
CA VAL A 836 -15.69 40.16 -7.68
C VAL A 836 -14.38 39.39 -7.36
N ILE A 837 -13.47 39.27 -8.31
CA ILE A 837 -12.22 38.57 -8.16
C ILE A 837 -11.33 39.26 -7.11
N GLY A 838 -11.25 40.60 -7.16
CA GLY A 838 -10.41 41.38 -6.26
C GLY A 838 -10.88 41.29 -4.81
N TYR A 839 -12.14 41.57 -4.51
CA TYR A 839 -12.66 41.51 -3.13
C TYR A 839 -12.66 40.12 -2.57
N THR A 840 -12.99 39.09 -3.35
CA THR A 840 -13.00 37.71 -2.87
C THR A 840 -11.60 37.17 -2.64
N SER A 841 -10.57 37.65 -3.35
CA SER A 841 -9.18 37.23 -3.18
C SER A 841 -8.61 37.59 -1.80
N LEU A 842 -9.17 38.58 -1.12
CA LEU A 842 -8.79 38.97 0.24
C LEU A 842 -8.88 37.80 1.22
N ILE A 843 -9.77 36.83 0.99
CA ILE A 843 -9.88 35.61 1.80
C ILE A 843 -8.60 34.77 1.76
N ALA A 844 -7.98 34.63 0.60
CA ALA A 844 -6.72 33.89 0.46
C ALA A 844 -5.56 34.64 1.14
N ILE A 845 -5.53 35.97 0.98
CA ILE A 845 -4.53 36.84 1.61
C ILE A 845 -4.68 36.79 3.13
N MET A 846 -5.88 36.92 3.67
CA MET A 846 -6.15 36.80 5.11
C MET A 846 -5.69 35.44 5.65
N GLY A 847 -5.97 34.37 4.92
CA GLY A 847 -5.51 33.04 5.26
C GLY A 847 -3.98 32.95 5.38
N ASP A 848 -3.24 33.55 4.45
CA ASP A 848 -1.75 33.57 4.48
C ASP A 848 -1.22 34.44 5.62
N VAL A 849 -1.85 35.59 5.88
CA VAL A 849 -1.50 36.46 7.02
C VAL A 849 -1.70 35.71 8.34
N VAL A 850 -2.86 35.07 8.54
CA VAL A 850 -3.13 34.28 9.77
C VAL A 850 -2.11 33.16 9.93
N ARG A 851 -1.76 32.44 8.85
CA ARG A 851 -0.72 31.39 8.87
C ARG A 851 0.65 31.98 9.24
N SER A 852 1.01 33.13 8.69
CA SER A 852 2.27 33.81 8.97
C SER A 852 2.36 34.26 10.44
N ILE A 853 1.29 34.80 11.00
CA ILE A 853 1.20 35.19 12.40
C ILE A 853 1.32 33.96 13.31
N ARG A 854 0.58 32.90 12.98
CA ARG A 854 0.62 31.65 13.77
C ARG A 854 2.03 31.03 13.83
N ARG A 855 2.79 31.09 12.72
CA ARG A 855 4.19 30.65 12.67
C ARG A 855 5.09 31.41 13.65
N ARG A 856 4.87 32.71 13.79
CA ARG A 856 5.68 33.55 14.69
C ARG A 856 5.37 33.30 16.16
N ILE A 857 4.08 32.97 16.47
CA ILE A 857 3.63 32.83 17.87
C ILE A 857 3.88 31.39 18.36
N SER A 858 3.72 30.38 17.53
CA SER A 858 3.84 28.97 17.91
C SER A 858 4.52 28.16 16.80
N PRO A 859 5.87 28.18 16.74
CA PRO A 859 6.60 27.38 15.77
C PRO A 859 6.41 25.88 16.08
N ARG A 860 5.77 25.15 15.18
CA ARG A 860 5.68 23.68 15.29
C ARG A 860 7.04 23.03 15.07
N PRO A 861 7.36 21.91 15.77
CA PRO A 861 8.61 21.19 15.61
C PRO A 861 8.65 20.54 14.23
N GLY A 862 8.87 21.00 13.17
CA GLY A 862 8.90 20.54 11.79
C GLY A 862 8.78 21.68 10.77
N CYS A 863 8.58 22.89 11.25
CA CYS A 863 8.49 24.11 10.45
C CYS A 863 9.75 24.98 10.50
N ARG A 864 10.84 24.45 11.08
CA ARG A 864 12.17 25.09 11.08
C ARG A 864 13.00 24.65 9.91
#